data_cde821b5cbd9c102a5af3d84b5558282
#
_entry.id   cde821b5cbd9c102a5af3d84b5558282
#
_cell.length_a   1.000
_cell.length_b   1.000
_cell.length_c   1.000
_cell.angle_alpha   90.00
_cell.angle_beta   90.00
_cell.angle_gamma   90.00
#
_symmetry.space_group_name_H-M   'P 1'
#
loop_
_entity.id
_entity.type
_entity.pdbx_description
1 polymer ?
#
loop_
_entity_poly.entity_id
_entity_poly.type
_entity_poly.pdbx_seq_one_letter_code
_entity_poly.pdbx_strand_id
1 'polypeptide(L)'
;MKLIQRFGSGSQYQQNYIDHFISFHKQYPYSFDEVWLATDYGYPPISVHKEHARLLGEAAERLRREGIGVSLQLSNSIGHGQYSCKNDCTGLCAPEVNARRLVGHDGVTADYCFCWNGEVFRRYIVDEVTAYVSAIHPNDLFIDDDFRPTNHAPVNFGCFCDSCIADFNAKHGLSLGREELVSRCYRDPDFRMLWIGFVRDGLSGLMGEICEAVRKASPETRVGLQGGAHGAYRGYGNGYLFDVMHRITGHKPAWRGGGGFYEDSNPNRVFAKIHSIAYQNSILPSYVTMRCPEIENLPFSVFGKSPAGTALETALGLASGNTDVSYSMMMNVNETVDFYGQYFRLFSEQRAYYEALAEVSERTTATGLVYGMSKHIARMPLDEGDDFSDLSEPYKCSDMLWRCAMPVCFDDNGKDTVLLHPTAIRSMTDAELDALLTRNVITDGLGLAMINKRGFDTGAQAAPMSHSDLLFLSERVLPHKAQPKYNRELLTVSSFAKGDSFPSYLHTLDDTAEILGTYQSNPALPPFMPDGQYPYGVATAILHPKQGGRLAIFTYGLWKGNVPSVQRDRILDVCAYMGSPLSARVVSLHQAVMYVRADKETGKTRAVSVCNPTIGAASGITLEIKSPASEHFVFMGQYGPSCVLDFQKDGDTYRVTLPELAPYSLGTVFCR
;
A
#
# COMPACT_ATOMS: atom_id res chain seq x y z
N MET A 1 13.81 11.86 10.62
CA MET A 1 12.83 12.07 9.51
C MET A 1 13.36 13.12 8.56
N LYS A 2 13.27 12.88 7.23
CA LYS A 2 13.55 13.86 6.19
C LYS A 2 12.29 14.22 5.43
N LEU A 3 12.10 15.49 5.11
CA LEU A 3 11.16 15.99 4.11
C LEU A 3 11.99 16.32 2.84
N ILE A 4 11.69 15.63 1.74
CA ILE A 4 12.50 15.66 0.53
C ILE A 4 11.70 16.28 -0.60
N GLN A 5 12.23 17.29 -1.28
CA GLN A 5 11.60 17.95 -2.42
C GLN A 5 12.18 17.42 -3.74
N ARG A 6 11.34 16.81 -4.58
CA ARG A 6 11.73 16.35 -5.91
C ARG A 6 11.69 17.49 -6.92
N PHE A 7 12.66 17.50 -7.80
CA PHE A 7 12.64 18.34 -9.00
C PHE A 7 12.15 17.58 -10.23
N GLY A 8 11.47 18.27 -11.12
CA GLY A 8 11.23 17.77 -12.47
C GLY A 8 12.44 17.93 -13.37
N SER A 9 12.64 17.01 -14.31
CA SER A 9 13.61 17.17 -15.35
C SER A 9 13.33 18.45 -16.16
N GLY A 10 14.39 19.21 -16.47
CA GLY A 10 14.29 20.48 -17.22
C GLY A 10 14.26 21.72 -16.34
N SER A 11 13.38 21.82 -15.33
CA SER A 11 13.33 22.99 -14.43
C SER A 11 14.57 23.12 -13.55
N GLN A 12 15.17 22.02 -13.17
CA GLN A 12 16.39 21.96 -12.37
C GLN A 12 17.64 22.60 -13.06
N TYR A 13 17.66 22.72 -14.38
CA TYR A 13 18.72 23.37 -15.13
C TYR A 13 18.55 24.88 -15.18
N GLN A 14 17.41 25.41 -14.78
CA GLN A 14 17.14 26.83 -14.69
C GLN A 14 17.72 27.38 -13.37
N GLN A 15 18.72 28.24 -13.45
CA GLN A 15 19.42 28.75 -12.28
C GLN A 15 18.49 29.42 -11.26
N ASN A 16 17.52 30.21 -11.71
CA ASN A 16 16.52 30.85 -10.85
C ASN A 16 15.66 29.87 -10.08
N TYR A 17 15.45 28.66 -10.58
CA TYR A 17 14.65 27.65 -9.91
C TYR A 17 15.32 27.09 -8.64
N ILE A 18 16.64 26.89 -8.70
CA ILE A 18 17.45 26.55 -7.52
C ILE A 18 17.38 27.70 -6.48
N ASP A 19 17.44 28.95 -6.95
CA ASP A 19 17.35 30.13 -6.08
C ASP A 19 16.01 30.20 -5.32
N HIS A 20 14.91 29.80 -5.95
CA HIS A 20 13.60 29.71 -5.28
C HIS A 20 13.61 28.71 -4.12
N PHE A 21 14.18 27.52 -4.30
CA PHE A 21 14.29 26.54 -3.22
C PHE A 21 15.15 27.04 -2.07
N ILE A 22 16.29 27.66 -2.37
CA ILE A 22 17.13 28.27 -1.35
C ILE A 22 16.36 29.37 -0.60
N SER A 23 15.60 30.20 -1.32
CA SER A 23 14.74 31.22 -0.72
C SER A 23 13.68 30.63 0.20
N PHE A 24 12.95 29.58 -0.24
CA PHE A 24 11.96 28.90 0.59
C PHE A 24 12.58 28.25 1.83
N HIS A 25 13.74 27.62 1.70
CA HIS A 25 14.45 27.03 2.84
C HIS A 25 14.81 28.08 3.90
N LYS A 26 15.23 29.29 3.47
CA LYS A 26 15.51 30.41 4.37
C LYS A 26 14.25 31.02 4.97
N GLN A 27 13.20 31.19 4.18
CA GLN A 27 11.95 31.82 4.60
C GLN A 27 11.10 30.92 5.50
N TYR A 28 11.11 29.60 5.25
CA TYR A 28 10.33 28.60 5.98
C TYR A 28 11.27 27.51 6.54
N PRO A 29 12.00 27.78 7.63
CA PRO A 29 12.92 26.82 8.21
C PRO A 29 12.24 25.50 8.52
N TYR A 30 12.95 24.39 8.32
CA TYR A 30 12.46 23.02 8.58
C TYR A 30 11.32 22.55 7.65
N SER A 31 10.97 23.30 6.61
CA SER A 31 9.97 22.88 5.63
C SER A 31 10.43 21.74 4.73
N PHE A 32 11.73 21.59 4.53
CA PHE A 32 12.38 20.43 3.92
C PHE A 32 13.86 20.34 4.31
N ASP A 33 14.43 19.17 4.17
CA ASP A 33 15.82 18.86 4.57
C ASP A 33 16.71 18.61 3.34
N GLU A 34 16.11 18.16 2.24
CA GLU A 34 16.82 17.61 1.10
C GLU A 34 16.09 17.90 -0.20
N VAL A 35 16.87 18.10 -1.25
CA VAL A 35 16.38 18.20 -2.61
C VAL A 35 16.77 16.96 -3.40
N TRP A 36 15.85 16.47 -4.18
CA TRP A 36 16.00 15.29 -5.00
C TRP A 36 16.04 15.72 -6.48
N LEU A 37 17.25 15.78 -7.03
CA LEU A 37 17.50 16.07 -8.44
C LEU A 37 17.10 14.85 -9.29
N ALA A 38 16.87 15.04 -10.59
CA ALA A 38 16.45 13.99 -11.49
C ALA A 38 17.29 13.93 -12.76
N THR A 39 17.57 12.75 -13.29
CA THR A 39 18.13 12.61 -14.64
C THR A 39 17.05 12.91 -15.69
N ASP A 40 17.42 12.93 -16.96
CA ASP A 40 16.48 13.16 -18.04
C ASP A 40 15.47 12.01 -18.18
N TYR A 41 14.28 12.30 -18.67
CA TYR A 41 13.26 11.27 -18.97
C TYR A 41 13.46 10.58 -20.32
N GLY A 42 14.37 11.04 -21.15
CA GLY A 42 14.73 10.42 -22.43
C GLY A 42 15.97 9.54 -22.33
N TYR A 43 16.41 9.06 -23.49
CA TYR A 43 17.65 8.30 -23.65
C TYR A 43 18.61 9.03 -24.61
N PRO A 44 19.03 10.26 -24.31
CA PRO A 44 19.93 11.02 -25.17
C PRO A 44 21.32 10.37 -25.21
N PRO A 45 22.21 10.81 -26.10
CA PRO A 45 23.63 10.38 -26.09
C PRO A 45 24.29 10.60 -24.72
N ILE A 46 25.17 9.71 -24.31
CA ILE A 46 25.91 9.79 -23.02
C ILE A 46 26.65 11.13 -22.86
N SER A 47 27.08 11.78 -23.96
CA SER A 47 27.68 13.11 -23.91
C SER A 47 26.73 14.19 -23.37
N VAL A 48 25.43 14.07 -23.65
CA VAL A 48 24.38 14.97 -23.11
C VAL A 48 24.21 14.72 -21.61
N HIS A 49 24.10 13.45 -21.19
CA HIS A 49 24.05 13.11 -19.76
C HIS A 49 25.26 13.64 -18.98
N LYS A 50 26.49 13.57 -19.56
CA LYS A 50 27.69 14.10 -18.92
C LYS A 50 27.64 15.63 -18.74
N GLU A 51 27.10 16.35 -19.70
CA GLU A 51 26.95 17.82 -19.57
C GLU A 51 25.85 18.17 -18.53
N HIS A 52 24.72 17.47 -18.56
CA HIS A 52 23.66 17.64 -17.56
C HIS A 52 24.14 17.26 -16.15
N ALA A 53 24.90 16.19 -16.02
CA ALA A 53 25.51 15.79 -14.74
C ALA A 53 26.44 16.88 -14.18
N ARG A 54 27.23 17.54 -15.04
CA ARG A 54 28.09 18.68 -14.65
C ARG A 54 27.25 19.84 -14.11
N LEU A 55 26.20 20.24 -14.82
CA LEU A 55 25.29 21.32 -14.40
C LEU A 55 24.58 20.97 -13.08
N LEU A 56 24.11 19.74 -12.90
CA LEU A 56 23.51 19.30 -11.65
C LEU A 56 24.51 19.20 -10.51
N GLY A 57 25.77 18.87 -10.79
CA GLY A 57 26.86 18.93 -9.81
C GLY A 57 27.06 20.34 -9.25
N GLU A 58 27.07 21.35 -10.12
CA GLU A 58 27.14 22.77 -9.71
C GLU A 58 25.93 23.20 -8.88
N ALA A 59 24.73 22.76 -9.27
CA ALA A 59 23.48 22.96 -8.50
C ALA A 59 23.56 22.31 -7.13
N ALA A 60 24.04 21.07 -7.05
CA ALA A 60 24.21 20.32 -5.82
C ALA A 60 25.16 20.99 -4.83
N GLU A 61 26.27 21.51 -5.32
CA GLU A 61 27.20 22.28 -4.49
C GLU A 61 26.57 23.56 -3.94
N ARG A 62 25.77 24.27 -4.75
CA ARG A 62 25.05 25.46 -4.28
C ARG A 62 24.06 25.13 -3.17
N LEU A 63 23.25 24.08 -3.33
CA LEU A 63 22.31 23.62 -2.32
C LEU A 63 23.03 23.24 -1.02
N ARG A 64 24.12 22.47 -1.10
CA ARG A 64 24.91 22.07 0.08
C ARG A 64 25.52 23.23 0.84
N ARG A 65 25.97 24.31 0.17
CA ARG A 65 26.48 25.53 0.83
C ARG A 65 25.41 26.19 1.71
N GLU A 66 24.12 25.98 1.39
CA GLU A 66 22.99 26.49 2.16
C GLU A 66 22.47 25.49 3.17
N GLY A 67 23.17 24.36 3.38
CA GLY A 67 22.79 23.33 4.35
C GLY A 67 21.71 22.36 3.86
N ILE A 68 21.37 22.38 2.58
CA ILE A 68 20.35 21.52 1.97
C ILE A 68 21.01 20.24 1.48
N GLY A 69 20.52 19.08 1.92
CA GLY A 69 20.94 17.76 1.41
C GLY A 69 20.58 17.59 -0.07
N VAL A 70 21.31 16.70 -0.76
CA VAL A 70 21.06 16.42 -2.18
C VAL A 70 21.05 14.92 -2.43
N SER A 71 19.95 14.45 -3.02
CA SER A 71 19.78 13.11 -3.59
C SER A 71 19.49 13.17 -5.09
N LEU A 72 19.44 12.03 -5.74
CA LEU A 72 19.25 11.90 -7.19
C LEU A 72 18.20 10.84 -7.51
N GLN A 73 17.39 11.09 -8.52
CA GLN A 73 16.53 10.11 -9.17
C GLN A 73 17.09 9.73 -10.54
N LEU A 74 17.20 8.45 -10.82
CA LEU A 74 17.30 7.92 -12.16
C LEU A 74 15.89 7.86 -12.74
N SER A 75 15.52 8.85 -13.58
CA SER A 75 14.13 9.09 -14.02
C SER A 75 13.64 8.09 -15.07
N ASN A 76 14.57 7.54 -15.87
CA ASN A 76 14.30 6.49 -16.83
C ASN A 76 15.30 5.36 -16.62
N SER A 77 14.77 4.18 -16.29
CA SER A 77 15.59 2.97 -16.27
C SER A 77 15.18 2.05 -17.43
N ILE A 78 14.18 1.19 -17.27
CA ILE A 78 13.69 0.32 -18.35
C ILE A 78 12.79 1.09 -19.32
N GLY A 79 12.09 2.13 -18.86
CA GLY A 79 11.26 3.04 -19.64
C GLY A 79 9.81 3.11 -19.17
N HIS A 80 9.19 4.30 -19.31
CA HIS A 80 7.81 4.58 -18.91
C HIS A 80 6.77 4.39 -20.03
N GLY A 81 7.05 3.54 -21.01
CA GLY A 81 6.16 3.35 -22.17
C GLY A 81 6.32 4.45 -23.22
N GLN A 82 5.33 4.57 -24.09
CA GLN A 82 5.46 5.40 -25.30
C GLN A 82 5.40 6.90 -25.04
N TYR A 83 4.84 7.35 -23.94
CA TYR A 83 4.62 8.77 -23.73
C TYR A 83 5.84 9.53 -23.21
N SER A 84 6.80 8.86 -22.60
CA SER A 84 7.94 9.53 -21.96
C SER A 84 9.02 9.97 -22.94
N CYS A 85 9.18 9.28 -24.07
CA CYS A 85 10.30 9.48 -24.99
C CYS A 85 9.87 9.61 -26.45
N LYS A 86 8.62 9.95 -26.72
CA LYS A 86 7.99 9.90 -28.02
C LYS A 86 8.74 10.66 -29.16
N ASN A 87 9.51 11.69 -28.82
CA ASN A 87 10.22 12.53 -29.78
C ASN A 87 11.73 12.31 -29.74
N ASP A 88 12.22 11.35 -28.94
CA ASP A 88 13.65 11.07 -28.88
C ASP A 88 14.06 10.12 -30.03
N CYS A 89 14.72 10.68 -31.05
CA CYS A 89 15.29 9.96 -32.19
C CYS A 89 16.81 9.85 -32.11
N THR A 90 17.42 10.18 -30.95
CA THR A 90 18.85 10.22 -30.72
C THR A 90 19.27 9.25 -29.58
N GLY A 91 20.54 9.15 -29.30
CA GLY A 91 21.03 8.32 -28.20
C GLY A 91 20.61 6.86 -28.32
N LEU A 92 20.09 6.27 -27.25
CA LEU A 92 19.72 4.85 -27.24
C LEU A 92 18.58 4.52 -28.18
N CYS A 93 17.71 5.48 -28.48
CA CYS A 93 16.59 5.32 -29.39
C CYS A 93 16.97 5.47 -30.89
N ALA A 94 18.20 5.88 -31.19
CA ALA A 94 18.66 6.03 -32.58
C ALA A 94 18.64 4.69 -33.32
N PRO A 95 18.17 4.66 -34.58
CA PRO A 95 18.04 3.41 -35.34
C PRO A 95 19.34 2.61 -35.47
N GLU A 96 20.48 3.29 -35.53
CA GLU A 96 21.82 2.68 -35.64
C GLU A 96 22.32 2.01 -34.36
N VAL A 97 21.73 2.30 -33.20
CA VAL A 97 22.19 1.79 -31.90
C VAL A 97 21.79 0.33 -31.68
N ASN A 98 20.75 -0.14 -32.36
CA ASN A 98 20.25 -1.54 -32.26
C ASN A 98 20.08 -2.03 -30.80
N ALA A 99 19.54 -1.20 -29.92
CA ALA A 99 19.24 -1.59 -28.54
C ALA A 99 18.04 -2.53 -28.52
N ARG A 100 18.14 -3.65 -27.77
CA ARG A 100 17.08 -4.63 -27.63
C ARG A 100 15.88 -4.02 -26.91
N ARG A 101 14.71 -4.05 -27.57
CA ARG A 101 13.45 -3.51 -27.03
C ARG A 101 12.74 -4.51 -26.14
N LEU A 102 11.90 -4.00 -25.26
CA LEU A 102 10.97 -4.80 -24.48
C LEU A 102 9.87 -5.37 -25.39
N VAL A 103 9.62 -6.68 -25.27
CA VAL A 103 8.58 -7.39 -26.02
C VAL A 103 7.56 -7.99 -25.04
N GLY A 104 6.29 -7.77 -25.31
CA GLY A 104 5.18 -8.29 -24.51
C GLY A 104 4.95 -9.79 -24.72
N HIS A 105 4.15 -10.37 -23.84
CA HIS A 105 3.70 -11.76 -23.98
C HIS A 105 2.87 -11.99 -25.26
N ASP A 106 2.21 -10.95 -25.77
CA ASP A 106 1.45 -10.91 -27.03
C ASP A 106 2.33 -10.68 -28.28
N GLY A 107 3.65 -10.51 -28.10
CA GLY A 107 4.61 -10.22 -29.18
C GLY A 107 4.70 -8.75 -29.57
N VAL A 108 3.94 -7.85 -28.96
CA VAL A 108 4.05 -6.42 -29.20
C VAL A 108 5.38 -5.90 -28.68
N THR A 109 6.06 -5.07 -29.48
CA THR A 109 7.35 -4.48 -29.16
C THR A 109 7.18 -3.02 -28.74
N ALA A 110 7.79 -2.62 -27.63
CA ALA A 110 7.82 -1.23 -27.18
C ALA A 110 8.86 -0.43 -27.97
N ASP A 111 8.55 0.85 -28.24
CA ASP A 111 9.50 1.75 -28.91
C ASP A 111 10.52 2.35 -27.94
N TYR A 112 10.12 2.63 -26.70
CA TYR A 112 10.90 3.36 -25.70
C TYR A 112 11.08 2.64 -24.38
N CYS A 113 10.82 1.32 -24.34
CA CYS A 113 11.19 0.46 -23.23
C CYS A 113 12.18 -0.60 -23.69
N PHE A 114 13.18 -0.88 -22.86
CA PHE A 114 14.30 -1.71 -23.23
C PHE A 114 14.36 -3.02 -22.43
N CYS A 115 14.89 -4.06 -23.08
CA CYS A 115 15.11 -5.34 -22.44
C CYS A 115 16.29 -5.24 -21.46
N TRP A 116 16.04 -5.52 -20.19
CA TRP A 116 17.05 -5.52 -19.13
C TRP A 116 18.18 -6.54 -19.30
N ASN A 117 18.04 -7.52 -20.20
CA ASN A 117 19.09 -8.46 -20.60
C ASN A 117 19.85 -8.00 -21.86
N GLY A 118 19.53 -6.82 -22.41
CA GLY A 118 20.20 -6.27 -23.57
C GLY A 118 21.53 -5.61 -23.21
N GLU A 119 22.66 -6.08 -23.75
CA GLU A 119 24.01 -5.58 -23.41
C GLU A 119 24.19 -4.10 -23.68
N VAL A 120 23.70 -3.61 -24.84
CA VAL A 120 23.78 -2.18 -25.23
C VAL A 120 23.03 -1.32 -24.22
N PHE A 121 21.83 -1.73 -23.84
CA PHE A 121 21.02 -1.02 -22.86
C PHE A 121 21.68 -1.01 -21.47
N ARG A 122 22.16 -2.15 -20.99
CA ARG A 122 22.84 -2.26 -19.68
C ARG A 122 24.05 -1.34 -19.59
N ARG A 123 24.88 -1.32 -20.62
CA ARG A 123 26.03 -0.42 -20.69
C ARG A 123 25.61 1.05 -20.64
N TYR A 124 24.57 1.41 -21.40
CA TYR A 124 24.06 2.78 -21.43
C TYR A 124 23.61 3.25 -20.03
N ILE A 125 22.81 2.46 -19.32
CA ILE A 125 22.34 2.81 -17.96
C ILE A 125 23.51 2.91 -16.97
N VAL A 126 24.49 2.02 -17.04
CA VAL A 126 25.70 2.08 -16.20
C VAL A 126 26.51 3.35 -16.46
N ASP A 127 26.66 3.73 -17.73
CA ASP A 127 27.39 4.96 -18.12
C ASP A 127 26.64 6.22 -17.68
N GLU A 128 25.29 6.25 -17.80
CA GLU A 128 24.42 7.33 -17.30
C GLU A 128 24.57 7.48 -15.78
N VAL A 129 24.35 6.40 -15.03
CA VAL A 129 24.48 6.42 -13.56
C VAL A 129 25.86 6.86 -13.13
N THR A 130 26.92 6.35 -13.78
CA THR A 130 28.30 6.75 -13.47
C THR A 130 28.50 8.24 -13.67
N ALA A 131 28.01 8.82 -14.78
CA ALA A 131 28.16 10.23 -15.06
C ALA A 131 27.52 11.11 -13.97
N TYR A 132 26.26 10.84 -13.62
CA TYR A 132 25.55 11.65 -12.63
C TYR A 132 26.07 11.45 -11.19
N VAL A 133 26.30 10.20 -10.77
CA VAL A 133 26.74 9.92 -9.41
C VAL A 133 28.15 10.47 -9.15
N SER A 134 29.06 10.41 -10.14
CA SER A 134 30.41 11.00 -10.04
C SER A 134 30.40 12.53 -9.95
N ALA A 135 29.44 13.19 -10.60
CA ALA A 135 29.37 14.65 -10.61
C ALA A 135 28.63 15.22 -9.38
N ILE A 136 27.63 14.50 -8.88
CA ILE A 136 26.72 15.00 -7.83
C ILE A 136 27.11 14.50 -6.44
N HIS A 137 27.63 13.27 -6.31
CA HIS A 137 27.84 12.57 -5.04
C HIS A 137 26.60 12.64 -4.13
N PRO A 138 25.44 12.10 -4.59
CA PRO A 138 24.17 12.23 -3.87
C PRO A 138 24.16 11.42 -2.58
N ASN A 139 23.35 11.85 -1.59
CA ASN A 139 23.10 11.04 -0.40
C ASN A 139 22.41 9.72 -0.75
N ASP A 140 21.40 9.80 -1.62
CA ASP A 140 20.62 8.67 -2.10
C ASP A 140 20.51 8.71 -3.64
N LEU A 141 20.64 7.56 -4.31
CA LEU A 141 20.21 7.36 -5.69
C LEU A 141 18.94 6.53 -5.69
N PHE A 142 17.82 7.10 -6.10
CA PHE A 142 16.57 6.39 -6.26
C PHE A 142 16.34 5.96 -7.71
N ILE A 143 16.18 4.67 -7.91
CA ILE A 143 15.77 4.09 -9.20
C ILE A 143 14.26 4.26 -9.34
N ASP A 144 13.80 4.79 -10.46
CA ASP A 144 12.39 5.09 -10.67
C ASP A 144 11.53 3.84 -10.80
N ASP A 145 10.22 4.01 -10.72
CA ASP A 145 9.25 2.91 -10.62
C ASP A 145 9.04 2.15 -11.95
N ASP A 146 9.72 2.57 -13.02
CA ASP A 146 9.82 1.87 -14.28
C ASP A 146 10.78 0.66 -14.25
N PHE A 147 11.55 0.49 -13.17
CA PHE A 147 12.43 -0.67 -12.97
C PHE A 147 11.62 -1.92 -12.57
N ARG A 148 10.82 -2.40 -13.49
CA ARG A 148 9.86 -3.50 -13.28
C ARG A 148 9.55 -4.24 -14.57
N PRO A 149 9.06 -5.51 -14.50
CA PRO A 149 8.68 -6.28 -15.70
C PRO A 149 7.36 -5.84 -16.30
N THR A 150 6.54 -5.10 -15.54
CA THR A 150 5.27 -4.55 -15.98
C THR A 150 5.41 -3.08 -16.23
N ASN A 151 4.99 -2.62 -17.39
CA ASN A 151 5.14 -1.22 -17.75
C ASN A 151 3.85 -0.66 -18.36
N HIS A 152 3.91 0.58 -18.84
CA HIS A 152 2.79 1.18 -19.55
C HIS A 152 2.65 0.63 -20.97
N ALA A 153 1.45 0.78 -21.57
CA ALA A 153 1.24 0.39 -22.95
C ALA A 153 2.36 0.91 -23.90
N PRO A 154 2.69 0.17 -24.97
CA PRO A 154 1.97 -0.99 -25.49
C PRO A 154 2.36 -2.32 -24.83
N VAL A 155 3.43 -2.40 -24.06
CA VAL A 155 3.90 -3.62 -23.42
C VAL A 155 3.60 -3.58 -21.93
N ASN A 156 2.46 -4.13 -21.54
CA ASN A 156 2.06 -4.18 -20.13
C ASN A 156 2.94 -5.15 -19.31
N PHE A 157 3.49 -6.18 -19.97
CA PHE A 157 4.30 -7.19 -19.34
C PHE A 157 5.35 -7.78 -20.31
N GLY A 158 6.63 -7.80 -19.89
CA GLY A 158 7.78 -8.31 -20.65
C GLY A 158 8.85 -8.94 -19.76
N CYS A 159 10.03 -9.37 -20.29
CA CYS A 159 10.40 -9.34 -21.70
C CYS A 159 10.32 -10.72 -22.35
N PHE A 160 9.47 -10.86 -23.34
CA PHE A 160 9.31 -12.09 -24.15
C PHE A 160 10.01 -11.97 -25.52
N CYS A 161 11.12 -11.22 -25.63
CA CYS A 161 11.89 -11.18 -26.86
C CYS A 161 12.57 -12.53 -27.12
N ASP A 162 12.89 -12.81 -28.38
CA ASP A 162 13.43 -14.11 -28.80
C ASP A 162 14.70 -14.50 -28.05
N SER A 163 15.57 -13.53 -27.73
CA SER A 163 16.78 -13.79 -26.92
C SER A 163 16.43 -14.21 -25.49
N CYS A 164 15.48 -13.52 -24.80
CA CYS A 164 15.07 -13.92 -23.46
C CYS A 164 14.44 -15.31 -23.44
N ILE A 165 13.66 -15.66 -24.46
CA ILE A 165 13.07 -17.00 -24.62
C ILE A 165 14.17 -18.04 -24.87
N ALA A 166 15.15 -17.74 -25.73
CA ALA A 166 16.29 -18.64 -25.96
C ALA A 166 17.13 -18.86 -24.70
N ASP A 167 17.45 -17.80 -23.94
CA ASP A 167 18.18 -17.88 -22.69
C ASP A 167 17.41 -18.68 -21.63
N PHE A 168 16.10 -18.48 -21.52
CA PHE A 168 15.24 -19.27 -20.64
C PHE A 168 15.21 -20.75 -21.03
N ASN A 169 15.03 -21.04 -22.32
CA ASN A 169 15.05 -22.40 -22.84
C ASN A 169 16.38 -23.10 -22.55
N ALA A 170 17.51 -22.42 -22.81
CA ALA A 170 18.84 -22.94 -22.52
C ALA A 170 19.02 -23.24 -21.02
N LYS A 171 18.59 -22.35 -20.15
CA LYS A 171 18.67 -22.50 -18.69
C LYS A 171 17.87 -23.70 -18.15
N HIS A 172 16.73 -24.01 -18.76
CA HIS A 172 15.79 -25.03 -18.28
C HIS A 172 15.74 -26.30 -19.16
N GLY A 173 16.59 -26.42 -20.20
CA GLY A 173 16.60 -27.56 -21.11
C GLY A 173 15.32 -27.69 -21.93
N LEU A 174 14.75 -26.56 -22.36
CA LEU A 174 13.48 -26.44 -23.08
C LEU A 174 13.73 -25.96 -24.52
N SER A 175 12.68 -26.03 -25.37
CA SER A 175 12.69 -25.49 -26.75
C SER A 175 11.33 -24.92 -27.13
N LEU A 176 10.80 -24.03 -26.27
CA LEU A 176 9.47 -23.40 -26.40
C LEU A 176 9.54 -22.16 -27.28
N GLY A 177 8.53 -21.97 -28.13
CA GLY A 177 8.24 -20.68 -28.73
C GLY A 177 7.49 -19.75 -27.78
N ARG A 178 7.31 -18.47 -28.15
CA ARG A 178 6.62 -17.47 -27.31
C ARG A 178 5.21 -17.91 -26.94
N GLU A 179 4.40 -18.30 -27.93
CA GLU A 179 2.99 -18.69 -27.69
C GLU A 179 2.88 -19.88 -26.74
N GLU A 180 3.73 -20.89 -26.92
CA GLU A 180 3.73 -22.09 -26.07
C GLU A 180 4.19 -21.76 -24.64
N LEU A 181 5.24 -20.95 -24.50
CA LEU A 181 5.74 -20.49 -23.20
C LEU A 181 4.65 -19.71 -22.46
N VAL A 182 4.02 -18.73 -23.10
CA VAL A 182 2.96 -17.91 -22.51
C VAL A 182 1.77 -18.79 -22.14
N SER A 183 1.29 -19.64 -23.06
CA SER A 183 0.19 -20.58 -22.78
C SER A 183 0.48 -21.49 -21.59
N ARG A 184 1.71 -21.95 -21.45
CA ARG A 184 2.12 -22.77 -20.31
C ARG A 184 2.17 -21.95 -19.01
N CYS A 185 2.60 -20.69 -19.04
CA CYS A 185 2.55 -19.80 -17.89
C CYS A 185 1.13 -19.56 -17.39
N TYR A 186 0.11 -19.50 -18.26
CA TYR A 186 -1.30 -19.39 -17.85
C TYR A 186 -1.80 -20.66 -17.17
N ARG A 187 -1.52 -21.82 -17.74
CA ARG A 187 -2.10 -23.10 -17.31
C ARG A 187 -1.38 -23.75 -16.12
N ASP A 188 -0.09 -23.47 -15.97
CA ASP A 188 0.78 -24.10 -14.97
C ASP A 188 1.43 -23.04 -14.07
N PRO A 189 0.89 -22.85 -12.84
CA PRO A 189 1.43 -21.86 -11.89
C PRO A 189 2.90 -22.14 -11.49
N ASP A 190 3.32 -23.40 -11.44
CA ASP A 190 4.71 -23.75 -11.10
C ASP A 190 5.66 -23.42 -12.24
N PHE A 191 5.25 -23.69 -13.47
CA PHE A 191 6.01 -23.28 -14.64
C PHE A 191 6.08 -21.74 -14.76
N ARG A 192 4.96 -21.03 -14.48
CA ARG A 192 4.95 -19.56 -14.42
C ARG A 192 5.99 -19.04 -13.42
N MET A 193 6.17 -19.70 -12.28
CA MET A 193 7.19 -19.32 -11.29
C MET A 193 8.62 -19.50 -11.81
N LEU A 194 8.89 -20.46 -12.70
CA LEU A 194 10.21 -20.56 -13.35
C LEU A 194 10.48 -19.35 -14.24
N TRP A 195 9.47 -18.92 -15.04
CA TRP A 195 9.58 -17.72 -15.86
C TRP A 195 9.77 -16.45 -15.03
N ILE A 196 8.99 -16.28 -13.95
CA ILE A 196 9.13 -15.17 -13.01
C ILE A 196 10.54 -15.16 -12.38
N GLY A 197 11.06 -16.32 -12.00
CA GLY A 197 12.44 -16.46 -11.51
C GLY A 197 13.47 -15.97 -12.51
N PHE A 198 13.34 -16.35 -13.77
CA PHE A 198 14.21 -15.88 -14.85
C PHE A 198 14.17 -14.36 -15.04
N VAL A 199 12.98 -13.77 -15.02
CA VAL A 199 12.80 -12.31 -15.09
C VAL A 199 13.48 -11.61 -13.91
N ARG A 200 13.31 -12.13 -12.69
CA ARG A 200 13.96 -11.58 -11.49
C ARG A 200 15.47 -11.67 -11.53
N ASP A 201 16.02 -12.76 -12.05
CA ASP A 201 17.46 -12.91 -12.21
C ASP A 201 18.03 -11.83 -13.15
N GLY A 202 17.35 -11.56 -14.28
CA GLY A 202 17.74 -10.52 -15.21
C GLY A 202 17.70 -9.12 -14.61
N LEU A 203 16.61 -8.77 -13.90
CA LEU A 203 16.48 -7.49 -13.18
C LEU A 203 17.51 -7.36 -12.05
N SER A 204 17.76 -8.44 -11.31
CA SER A 204 18.80 -8.48 -10.28
C SER A 204 20.20 -8.25 -10.87
N GLY A 205 20.47 -8.82 -12.04
CA GLY A 205 21.72 -8.60 -12.75
C GLY A 205 21.94 -7.14 -13.13
N LEU A 206 20.95 -6.50 -13.74
CA LEU A 206 21.02 -5.07 -14.07
C LEU A 206 21.15 -4.20 -12.82
N MET A 207 20.36 -4.44 -11.77
CA MET A 207 20.48 -3.76 -10.49
C MET A 207 21.89 -3.91 -9.90
N GLY A 208 22.47 -5.09 -10.03
CA GLY A 208 23.84 -5.36 -9.58
C GLY A 208 24.87 -4.47 -10.27
N GLU A 209 24.77 -4.32 -11.60
CA GLU A 209 25.67 -3.44 -12.38
C GLU A 209 25.52 -1.96 -12.00
N ILE A 210 24.27 -1.50 -11.80
CA ILE A 210 23.98 -0.15 -11.30
C ILE A 210 24.65 0.06 -9.93
N CYS A 211 24.44 -0.86 -8.98
CA CYS A 211 25.01 -0.76 -7.64
C CYS A 211 26.55 -0.75 -7.63
N GLU A 212 27.19 -1.55 -8.50
CA GLU A 212 28.64 -1.56 -8.66
C GLU A 212 29.15 -0.21 -9.22
N ALA A 213 28.42 0.40 -10.17
CA ALA A 213 28.76 1.70 -10.70
C ALA A 213 28.65 2.78 -9.61
N VAL A 214 27.58 2.76 -8.82
CA VAL A 214 27.39 3.68 -7.68
C VAL A 214 28.52 3.51 -6.66
N ARG A 215 28.80 2.28 -6.23
CA ARG A 215 29.85 2.00 -5.24
C ARG A 215 31.23 2.48 -5.68
N LYS A 216 31.53 2.40 -6.99
CA LYS A 216 32.79 2.91 -7.55
C LYS A 216 32.85 4.42 -7.64
N ALA A 217 31.75 5.06 -8.04
CA ALA A 217 31.69 6.50 -8.29
C ALA A 217 31.51 7.31 -7.00
N SER A 218 30.71 6.83 -6.04
CA SER A 218 30.42 7.48 -4.76
C SER A 218 30.06 6.44 -3.70
N PRO A 219 31.06 5.89 -2.97
CA PRO A 219 30.86 4.79 -2.01
C PRO A 219 29.86 5.08 -0.91
N GLU A 220 29.66 6.34 -0.54
CA GLU A 220 28.73 6.77 0.52
C GLU A 220 27.27 6.88 0.03
N THR A 221 27.03 6.83 -1.28
CA THR A 221 25.69 6.94 -1.85
C THR A 221 24.89 5.67 -1.57
N ARG A 222 23.74 5.82 -0.90
CA ARG A 222 22.78 4.73 -0.72
C ARG A 222 21.91 4.60 -1.97
N VAL A 223 21.60 3.35 -2.36
CA VAL A 223 20.66 3.07 -3.46
C VAL A 223 19.28 2.79 -2.89
N GLY A 224 18.26 3.39 -3.51
CA GLY A 224 16.85 3.19 -3.19
C GLY A 224 16.04 2.84 -4.43
N LEU A 225 14.84 2.32 -4.22
CA LEU A 225 13.89 1.96 -5.27
C LEU A 225 12.58 2.71 -5.06
N GLN A 226 12.00 3.19 -6.13
CA GLN A 226 10.65 3.70 -6.17
C GLN A 226 9.68 2.60 -6.60
N GLY A 227 8.47 2.59 -6.05
CA GLY A 227 7.42 1.66 -6.43
C GLY A 227 6.16 2.39 -6.83
N GLY A 228 5.60 2.01 -7.97
CA GLY A 228 4.27 2.45 -8.40
C GLY A 228 3.17 1.55 -7.84
N ALA A 229 1.91 1.96 -8.06
CA ALA A 229 0.73 1.19 -7.68
C ALA A 229 0.56 -0.12 -8.50
N HIS A 230 1.35 -0.31 -9.53
CA HIS A 230 1.25 -1.44 -10.45
C HIS A 230 2.45 -2.37 -10.31
N GLY A 231 2.22 -3.64 -10.14
CA GLY A 231 3.29 -4.62 -10.09
C GLY A 231 2.73 -6.02 -10.10
N ALA A 232 2.51 -6.57 -11.27
CA ALA A 232 2.43 -8.00 -11.43
C ALA A 232 3.68 -8.60 -10.78
N TYR A 233 3.56 -9.77 -10.23
CA TYR A 233 4.61 -10.41 -9.44
C TYR A 233 4.85 -9.85 -8.03
N ARG A 234 4.00 -8.96 -7.54
CA ARG A 234 4.14 -8.35 -6.22
C ARG A 234 4.01 -9.33 -5.06
N GLY A 235 3.48 -10.49 -5.25
CA GLY A 235 3.35 -11.47 -4.17
C GLY A 235 4.63 -11.77 -3.40
N TYR A 236 5.79 -11.24 -3.86
CA TYR A 236 7.08 -11.33 -3.18
C TYR A 236 7.73 -9.98 -2.91
N GLY A 237 7.05 -8.88 -3.21
CA GLY A 237 7.64 -7.56 -3.15
C GLY A 237 8.90 -7.44 -4.01
N ASN A 238 9.65 -6.39 -3.78
CA ASN A 238 10.94 -6.14 -4.43
C ASN A 238 12.13 -6.64 -3.58
N GLY A 239 11.91 -7.57 -2.65
CA GLY A 239 12.93 -8.08 -1.72
C GLY A 239 14.22 -8.51 -2.44
N TYR A 240 14.09 -9.20 -3.57
CA TYR A 240 15.22 -9.65 -4.37
C TYR A 240 16.11 -8.52 -4.91
N LEU A 241 15.55 -7.33 -5.19
CA LEU A 241 16.32 -6.15 -5.60
C LEU A 241 17.01 -5.50 -4.40
N PHE A 242 16.30 -5.39 -3.26
CA PHE A 242 16.88 -4.87 -2.03
C PHE A 242 18.04 -5.72 -1.53
N ASP A 243 17.96 -7.04 -1.64
CA ASP A 243 19.05 -7.95 -1.29
C ASP A 243 20.31 -7.67 -2.14
N VAL A 244 20.15 -7.42 -3.45
CA VAL A 244 21.25 -7.04 -4.34
C VAL A 244 21.84 -5.69 -3.95
N MET A 245 21.00 -4.67 -3.74
CA MET A 245 21.44 -3.34 -3.33
C MET A 245 22.24 -3.39 -2.03
N HIS A 246 21.70 -4.04 -1.00
CA HIS A 246 22.36 -4.16 0.30
C HIS A 246 23.69 -4.92 0.22
N ARG A 247 23.71 -6.03 -0.47
CA ARG A 247 24.91 -6.88 -0.62
C ARG A 247 26.04 -6.16 -1.34
N ILE A 248 25.76 -5.37 -2.39
CA ILE A 248 26.80 -4.73 -3.22
C ILE A 248 27.27 -3.41 -2.62
N THR A 249 26.35 -2.57 -2.15
CA THR A 249 26.70 -1.24 -1.63
C THR A 249 27.10 -1.25 -0.17
N GLY A 250 26.68 -2.27 0.61
CA GLY A 250 26.86 -2.34 2.06
C GLY A 250 25.87 -1.44 2.84
N HIS A 251 25.12 -0.57 2.16
CA HIS A 251 24.12 0.31 2.77
C HIS A 251 22.75 -0.35 2.86
N LYS A 252 21.95 0.05 3.86
CA LYS A 252 20.53 -0.32 3.93
C LYS A 252 19.76 0.44 2.86
N PRO A 253 19.08 -0.23 1.92
CA PRO A 253 18.38 0.44 0.83
C PRO A 253 17.25 1.35 1.32
N ALA A 254 16.85 2.31 0.49
CA ALA A 254 15.69 3.17 0.70
C ALA A 254 14.51 2.73 -0.17
N TRP A 255 13.29 3.04 0.28
CA TRP A 255 12.05 2.75 -0.43
C TRP A 255 11.18 4.00 -0.55
N ARG A 256 10.64 4.24 -1.74
CA ARG A 256 9.58 5.21 -1.98
C ARG A 256 8.34 4.48 -2.51
N GLY A 257 7.33 4.31 -1.65
CA GLY A 257 6.05 3.70 -2.03
C GLY A 257 5.17 4.69 -2.78
N GLY A 258 4.58 4.26 -3.88
CA GLY A 258 3.75 5.09 -4.74
C GLY A 258 2.27 4.68 -4.77
N GLY A 259 1.46 5.55 -5.37
CA GLY A 259 0.03 5.37 -5.60
C GLY A 259 -0.67 6.71 -5.84
N GLY A 260 -1.81 6.71 -6.55
CA GLY A 260 -2.42 7.92 -7.09
C GLY A 260 -3.39 8.67 -6.17
N PHE A 261 -2.97 9.75 -5.57
CA PHE A 261 -3.83 10.82 -5.07
C PHE A 261 -3.20 12.15 -5.50
N TYR A 262 -3.66 12.68 -6.61
CA TYR A 262 -3.01 13.81 -7.30
C TYR A 262 -3.76 15.12 -7.13
N GLU A 263 -5.04 15.09 -6.76
CA GLU A 263 -5.94 16.24 -6.73
C GLU A 263 -7.01 16.10 -5.63
N ASP A 264 -7.56 17.22 -5.17
CA ASP A 264 -8.57 17.28 -4.10
C ASP A 264 -10.00 16.99 -4.56
N SER A 265 -10.25 16.78 -5.86
CA SER A 265 -11.60 16.51 -6.41
C SER A 265 -12.25 15.25 -5.82
N ASN A 266 -11.44 14.29 -5.38
CA ASN A 266 -11.90 13.12 -4.64
C ASN A 266 -10.99 12.84 -3.44
N PRO A 267 -11.17 13.55 -2.31
CA PRO A 267 -10.26 13.46 -1.17
C PRO A 267 -10.21 12.06 -0.53
N ASN A 268 -11.26 11.25 -0.69
CA ASN A 268 -11.27 9.88 -0.19
C ASN A 268 -10.22 8.95 -0.86
N ARG A 269 -9.71 9.31 -2.02
CA ARG A 269 -8.63 8.55 -2.68
C ARG A 269 -7.32 8.54 -1.89
N VAL A 270 -7.11 9.52 -1.00
CA VAL A 270 -5.94 9.53 -0.11
C VAL A 270 -5.89 8.26 0.75
N PHE A 271 -7.04 7.81 1.26
CA PHE A 271 -7.08 6.61 2.12
C PHE A 271 -6.73 5.34 1.36
N ALA A 272 -7.23 5.17 0.12
CA ALA A 272 -6.87 4.03 -0.72
C ALA A 272 -5.36 4.04 -1.07
N LYS A 273 -4.79 5.22 -1.35
CA LYS A 273 -3.35 5.38 -1.58
C LYS A 273 -2.53 4.99 -0.36
N ILE A 274 -2.85 5.53 0.80
CA ILE A 274 -2.13 5.23 2.04
C ILE A 274 -2.26 3.75 2.42
N HIS A 275 -3.42 3.15 2.18
CA HIS A 275 -3.62 1.72 2.38
C HIS A 275 -2.71 0.89 1.46
N SER A 276 -2.59 1.27 0.18
CA SER A 276 -1.65 0.65 -0.76
C SER A 276 -0.19 0.78 -0.30
N ILE A 277 0.21 1.95 0.19
CA ILE A 277 1.56 2.20 0.70
C ILE A 277 1.83 1.37 1.97
N ALA A 278 0.87 1.27 2.89
CA ALA A 278 0.98 0.43 4.08
C ALA A 278 1.19 -1.05 3.71
N TYR A 279 0.45 -1.55 2.71
CA TYR A 279 0.69 -2.88 2.15
C TYR A 279 2.11 -3.02 1.56
N GLN A 280 2.54 -2.07 0.72
CA GLN A 280 3.88 -2.09 0.14
C GLN A 280 4.96 -2.13 1.23
N ASN A 281 4.79 -1.36 2.31
CA ASN A 281 5.72 -1.33 3.43
C ASN A 281 5.76 -2.66 4.20
N SER A 282 4.63 -3.37 4.34
CA SER A 282 4.56 -4.64 5.09
C SER A 282 5.33 -5.79 4.44
N ILE A 283 5.56 -5.72 3.13
CA ILE A 283 6.30 -6.75 2.36
C ILE A 283 7.77 -6.40 2.14
N LEU A 284 8.25 -5.29 2.70
CA LEU A 284 9.66 -4.91 2.62
C LEU A 284 10.53 -5.77 3.55
N PRO A 285 11.78 -6.07 3.16
CA PRO A 285 12.75 -6.61 4.09
C PRO A 285 12.94 -5.70 5.31
N SER A 286 13.10 -6.27 6.49
CA SER A 286 13.17 -5.52 7.77
C SER A 286 14.35 -4.53 7.85
N TYR A 287 15.39 -4.72 7.04
CA TYR A 287 16.54 -3.82 6.97
C TYR A 287 16.28 -2.57 6.11
N VAL A 288 15.16 -2.49 5.36
CA VAL A 288 14.74 -1.27 4.64
C VAL A 288 14.08 -0.33 5.65
N THR A 289 14.86 0.58 6.20
CA THR A 289 14.42 1.44 7.31
C THR A 289 13.96 2.83 6.85
N MET A 290 14.49 3.37 5.75
CA MET A 290 13.99 4.59 5.13
C MET A 290 12.82 4.26 4.21
N ARG A 291 11.63 4.74 4.55
CA ARG A 291 10.38 4.53 3.81
C ARG A 291 9.69 5.87 3.60
N CYS A 292 9.55 6.26 2.35
CA CYS A 292 8.92 7.51 1.95
C CYS A 292 7.61 7.22 1.21
N PRO A 293 6.48 7.86 1.55
CA PRO A 293 5.34 7.90 0.65
C PRO A 293 5.67 8.85 -0.50
N GLU A 294 5.23 8.53 -1.71
CA GLU A 294 5.19 9.49 -2.80
C GLU A 294 4.05 10.48 -2.57
N ILE A 295 4.35 11.75 -2.47
CA ILE A 295 3.35 12.82 -2.46
C ILE A 295 3.51 13.63 -3.73
N GLU A 296 2.59 13.42 -4.66
CA GLU A 296 2.61 14.04 -5.97
C GLU A 296 1.36 14.87 -6.21
N ASN A 297 1.55 16.07 -6.78
CA ASN A 297 0.48 17.03 -7.02
C ASN A 297 0.24 17.26 -8.54
N LEU A 298 0.34 16.18 -9.35
CA LEU A 298 0.04 16.26 -10.79
C LEU A 298 -1.40 16.78 -11.01
N PRO A 299 -1.65 17.75 -11.91
CA PRO A 299 -0.74 18.35 -12.90
C PRO A 299 0.07 19.56 -12.39
N PHE A 300 0.32 19.70 -11.09
CA PHE A 300 1.13 20.75 -10.47
C PHE A 300 0.51 22.15 -10.59
N SER A 301 -0.79 22.22 -10.54
CA SER A 301 -1.63 23.41 -10.71
C SER A 301 -2.27 23.82 -9.40
N VAL A 302 -2.46 25.12 -9.22
CA VAL A 302 -3.22 25.72 -8.10
C VAL A 302 -4.66 25.15 -7.99
N PHE A 303 -5.22 24.68 -9.09
CA PHE A 303 -6.54 24.09 -9.16
C PHE A 303 -6.57 22.57 -8.91
N GLY A 304 -5.43 21.93 -8.69
CA GLY A 304 -5.34 20.50 -8.46
C GLY A 304 -5.41 20.15 -6.99
N LYS A 305 -4.31 20.20 -6.29
CA LYS A 305 -4.18 19.74 -4.90
C LYS A 305 -3.75 20.87 -3.98
N SER A 306 -4.49 21.07 -2.91
CA SER A 306 -4.25 22.13 -1.93
C SER A 306 -3.07 21.81 -1.00
N PRO A 307 -2.49 22.85 -0.35
CA PRO A 307 -1.54 22.63 0.75
C PRO A 307 -2.10 21.74 1.86
N ALA A 308 -3.38 21.90 2.21
CA ALA A 308 -4.06 21.10 3.23
C ALA A 308 -4.17 19.62 2.83
N GLY A 309 -4.54 19.31 1.58
CA GLY A 309 -4.59 17.96 1.04
C GLY A 309 -3.21 17.28 1.04
N THR A 310 -2.16 18.04 0.67
CA THR A 310 -0.77 17.58 0.70
C THR A 310 -0.28 17.32 2.13
N ALA A 311 -0.62 18.20 3.07
CA ALA A 311 -0.28 18.03 4.49
C ALA A 311 -1.01 16.85 5.14
N LEU A 312 -2.30 16.63 4.79
CA LEU A 312 -3.05 15.45 5.24
C LEU A 312 -2.39 14.16 4.76
N GLU A 313 -2.04 14.10 3.49
CA GLU A 313 -1.37 12.93 2.91
C GLU A 313 -0.03 12.65 3.60
N THR A 314 0.73 13.71 3.92
CA THR A 314 1.98 13.62 4.69
C THR A 314 1.74 12.96 6.05
N ALA A 315 0.80 13.50 6.82
CA ALA A 315 0.50 13.01 8.17
C ALA A 315 -0.02 11.55 8.15
N LEU A 316 -0.91 11.21 7.22
CA LEU A 316 -1.42 9.84 7.03
C LEU A 316 -0.30 8.87 6.62
N GLY A 317 0.59 9.29 5.71
CA GLY A 317 1.74 8.51 5.29
C GLY A 317 2.65 8.17 6.46
N LEU A 318 2.99 9.14 7.30
CA LEU A 318 3.80 8.93 8.50
C LEU A 318 3.08 8.06 9.53
N ALA A 319 1.80 8.30 9.82
CA ALA A 319 1.01 7.50 10.76
C ALA A 319 0.89 6.03 10.34
N SER A 320 0.87 5.76 9.02
CA SER A 320 0.79 4.39 8.47
C SER A 320 2.11 3.61 8.52
N GLY A 321 3.23 4.26 8.90
CA GLY A 321 4.51 3.56 9.12
C GLY A 321 5.67 4.01 8.24
N ASN A 322 5.53 5.11 7.49
CA ASN A 322 6.68 5.72 6.81
C ASN A 322 7.52 6.52 7.80
N THR A 323 8.81 6.67 7.49
CA THR A 323 9.81 7.33 8.34
C THR A 323 10.26 8.67 7.78
N ASP A 324 10.07 8.89 6.49
CA ASP A 324 10.49 10.04 5.72
C ASP A 324 9.40 10.37 4.69
N VAL A 325 9.51 11.49 3.97
CA VAL A 325 8.51 11.91 2.99
C VAL A 325 9.17 12.46 1.74
N SER A 326 8.67 12.11 0.55
CA SER A 326 9.11 12.69 -0.70
C SER A 326 7.97 13.41 -1.42
N TYR A 327 8.20 14.67 -1.78
CA TYR A 327 7.23 15.55 -2.44
C TYR A 327 7.59 15.78 -3.90
N SER A 328 6.59 15.67 -4.77
CA SER A 328 6.64 16.07 -6.17
C SER A 328 5.58 17.15 -6.39
N MET A 329 5.86 18.39 -5.98
CA MET A 329 4.93 19.51 -6.02
C MET A 329 5.29 20.53 -7.08
N MET A 330 6.59 20.80 -7.26
CA MET A 330 7.13 21.86 -8.12
C MET A 330 7.76 21.28 -9.38
N MET A 331 7.13 20.28 -10.00
CA MET A 331 7.65 19.62 -11.21
C MET A 331 7.43 20.47 -12.48
N ASN A 332 6.49 21.40 -12.43
CA ASN A 332 6.15 22.27 -13.55
C ASN A 332 6.26 23.73 -13.16
N VAL A 333 6.93 24.51 -13.98
CA VAL A 333 7.14 25.97 -13.79
C VAL A 333 5.97 26.82 -14.29
N ASN A 334 4.80 26.25 -14.49
CA ASN A 334 3.64 26.96 -15.01
C ASN A 334 2.91 27.81 -13.96
N GLU A 335 3.14 27.54 -12.67
CA GLU A 335 2.59 28.30 -11.58
C GLU A 335 3.56 29.35 -11.05
N THR A 336 3.03 30.41 -10.46
CA THR A 336 3.86 31.42 -9.81
C THR A 336 4.56 30.83 -8.60
N VAL A 337 5.81 31.23 -8.38
CA VAL A 337 6.62 30.75 -7.26
C VAL A 337 5.95 31.02 -5.91
N ASP A 338 5.30 32.18 -5.76
CA ASP A 338 4.62 32.57 -4.54
C ASP A 338 3.52 31.58 -4.11
N PHE A 339 2.90 30.90 -5.08
CA PHE A 339 1.91 29.86 -4.79
C PHE A 339 2.51 28.75 -3.93
N TYR A 340 3.71 28.29 -4.25
CA TYR A 340 4.36 27.18 -3.54
C TYR A 340 4.77 27.52 -2.10
N GLY A 341 4.98 28.79 -1.77
CA GLY A 341 5.30 29.24 -0.41
C GLY A 341 4.28 28.79 0.65
N GLN A 342 3.00 28.61 0.27
CA GLN A 342 1.96 28.13 1.16
C GLN A 342 2.21 26.69 1.65
N TYR A 343 2.74 25.81 0.80
CA TYR A 343 3.10 24.44 1.16
C TYR A 343 4.27 24.42 2.15
N PHE A 344 5.34 25.16 1.84
CA PHE A 344 6.53 25.20 2.69
C PHE A 344 6.24 25.81 4.06
N ARG A 345 5.40 26.84 4.12
CA ARG A 345 4.92 27.40 5.40
C ARG A 345 4.22 26.32 6.22
N LEU A 346 3.27 25.60 5.64
CA LEU A 346 2.47 24.58 6.35
C LEU A 346 3.36 23.41 6.81
N PHE A 347 4.33 22.98 6.01
CA PHE A 347 5.27 21.93 6.42
C PHE A 347 6.15 22.36 7.59
N SER A 348 6.62 23.63 7.58
CA SER A 348 7.36 24.22 8.69
C SER A 348 6.52 24.25 9.99
N GLU A 349 5.25 24.70 9.89
CA GLU A 349 4.33 24.76 11.01
C GLU A 349 4.00 23.38 11.60
N GLN A 350 3.90 22.34 10.76
CA GLN A 350 3.55 20.97 11.17
C GLN A 350 4.77 20.07 11.45
N ARG A 351 5.97 20.58 11.33
CA ARG A 351 7.23 19.80 11.45
C ARG A 351 7.28 18.97 12.73
N ALA A 352 6.99 19.54 13.87
CA ALA A 352 7.04 18.86 15.15
C ALA A 352 6.05 17.68 15.24
N TYR A 353 4.87 17.81 14.63
CA TYR A 353 3.89 16.73 14.54
C TYR A 353 4.39 15.60 13.62
N TYR A 354 4.95 15.93 12.46
CA TYR A 354 5.52 14.95 11.54
C TYR A 354 6.68 14.17 12.17
N GLU A 355 7.56 14.85 12.90
CA GLU A 355 8.67 14.20 13.63
C GLU A 355 8.16 13.23 14.70
N ALA A 356 7.12 13.61 15.45
CA ALA A 356 6.51 12.71 16.44
C ALA A 356 5.90 11.45 15.82
N LEU A 357 5.23 11.58 14.65
CA LEU A 357 4.69 10.45 13.89
C LEU A 357 5.81 9.53 13.37
N ALA A 358 6.85 10.11 12.77
CA ALA A 358 7.98 9.37 12.23
C ALA A 358 8.75 8.61 13.34
N GLU A 359 9.01 9.26 14.48
CA GLU A 359 9.67 8.63 15.63
C GLU A 359 8.93 7.38 16.12
N VAL A 360 7.59 7.47 16.21
CA VAL A 360 6.77 6.31 16.58
C VAL A 360 6.86 5.23 15.49
N SER A 361 6.81 5.60 14.22
CA SER A 361 6.84 4.64 13.09
C SER A 361 8.14 3.85 12.99
N GLU A 362 9.27 4.40 13.42
CA GLU A 362 10.56 3.70 13.47
C GLU A 362 10.58 2.57 14.50
N ARG A 363 9.94 2.79 15.66
CA ARG A 363 10.04 1.91 16.85
C ARG A 363 8.88 0.93 16.99
N THR A 364 7.84 1.08 16.18
CA THR A 364 6.58 0.36 16.33
C THR A 364 6.19 -0.41 15.07
N THR A 365 5.22 -1.30 15.22
CA THR A 365 4.52 -1.96 14.13
C THR A 365 3.04 -1.56 14.14
N ALA A 366 2.38 -1.67 13.01
CA ALA A 366 0.92 -1.51 12.97
C ALA A 366 0.25 -2.68 13.68
N THR A 367 -0.89 -2.42 14.31
CA THR A 367 -1.72 -3.44 14.98
C THR A 367 -3.19 -3.17 14.75
N GLY A 368 -3.99 -4.22 14.73
CA GLY A 368 -5.43 -4.15 14.45
C GLY A 368 -5.96 -5.46 13.90
N LEU A 369 -6.94 -5.36 13.02
CA LEU A 369 -7.38 -6.49 12.20
C LEU A 369 -6.36 -6.69 11.08
N VAL A 370 -5.68 -7.84 11.08
CA VAL A 370 -4.65 -8.15 10.09
C VAL A 370 -5.31 -8.59 8.80
N TYR A 371 -5.01 -7.91 7.69
CA TYR A 371 -5.48 -8.36 6.40
C TYR A 371 -4.68 -9.58 5.93
N GLY A 372 -5.38 -10.73 5.77
CA GLY A 372 -4.77 -11.99 5.35
C GLY A 372 -4.27 -11.92 3.91
N MET A 373 -2.97 -12.11 3.73
CA MET A 373 -2.29 -12.04 2.44
C MET A 373 -1.54 -13.33 2.16
N SER A 374 -1.49 -13.74 0.90
CA SER A 374 -0.62 -14.82 0.45
C SER A 374 0.72 -14.28 -0.05
N LYS A 375 1.79 -14.97 0.28
CA LYS A 375 3.11 -14.75 -0.34
C LYS A 375 3.19 -15.34 -1.76
N HIS A 376 2.18 -16.06 -2.19
CA HIS A 376 2.14 -16.82 -3.43
C HIS A 376 1.16 -16.26 -4.47
N ILE A 377 0.86 -14.96 -4.42
CA ILE A 377 -0.10 -14.31 -5.34
C ILE A 377 0.22 -14.59 -6.81
N ALA A 378 1.49 -14.71 -7.16
CA ALA A 378 1.92 -15.05 -8.52
C ALA A 378 1.56 -16.48 -8.95
N ARG A 379 1.15 -17.35 -8.01
CA ARG A 379 0.63 -18.72 -8.26
C ARG A 379 -0.89 -18.77 -8.42
N MET A 380 -1.58 -17.64 -8.32
CA MET A 380 -3.02 -17.59 -8.46
C MET A 380 -3.45 -18.24 -9.78
N PRO A 381 -4.48 -19.10 -9.80
CA PRO A 381 -5.05 -19.61 -11.05
C PRO A 381 -5.50 -18.44 -11.94
N LEU A 382 -5.13 -18.51 -13.21
CA LEU A 382 -5.54 -17.54 -14.24
C LEU A 382 -6.50 -18.23 -15.19
N ASP A 383 -7.59 -17.55 -15.53
CA ASP A 383 -8.51 -17.97 -16.57
C ASP A 383 -8.05 -17.43 -17.93
N GLU A 384 -8.50 -18.04 -19.03
CA GLU A 384 -8.26 -17.50 -20.38
C GLU A 384 -8.91 -16.12 -20.49
N GLY A 385 -8.09 -15.08 -20.72
CA GLY A 385 -8.53 -13.68 -20.80
C GLY A 385 -8.21 -12.87 -19.56
N ASP A 386 -7.71 -13.47 -18.47
CA ASP A 386 -7.14 -12.71 -17.36
C ASP A 386 -5.90 -11.95 -17.87
N ASP A 387 -5.75 -10.72 -17.40
CA ASP A 387 -4.51 -9.98 -17.69
C ASP A 387 -3.37 -10.63 -16.91
N PHE A 388 -2.37 -11.14 -17.64
CA PHE A 388 -1.17 -11.74 -17.04
C PHE A 388 -0.44 -10.76 -16.10
N SER A 389 -0.63 -9.46 -16.31
CA SER A 389 -0.10 -8.39 -15.48
C SER A 389 -1.00 -8.05 -14.29
N ASP A 390 -2.30 -8.33 -14.35
CA ASP A 390 -3.28 -7.96 -13.32
C ASP A 390 -3.60 -9.13 -12.38
N LEU A 391 -2.56 -9.65 -11.73
CA LEU A 391 -2.75 -10.44 -10.54
C LEU A 391 -3.24 -9.49 -9.45
N SER A 392 -4.56 -9.31 -9.36
CA SER A 392 -5.20 -8.30 -8.53
C SER A 392 -4.80 -8.44 -7.06
N GLU A 393 -4.40 -7.35 -6.49
CA GLU A 393 -3.97 -7.29 -5.11
C GLU A 393 -5.18 -7.38 -4.17
N PRO A 394 -5.24 -8.39 -3.28
CA PRO A 394 -6.41 -8.62 -2.43
C PRO A 394 -6.71 -7.45 -1.50
N TYR A 395 -5.72 -6.61 -1.17
CA TYR A 395 -5.90 -5.50 -0.23
C TYR A 395 -6.91 -4.42 -0.69
N LYS A 396 -7.20 -4.32 -1.99
CA LYS A 396 -8.17 -3.35 -2.52
C LYS A 396 -9.58 -3.48 -1.93
N CYS A 397 -9.88 -4.63 -1.35
CA CYS A 397 -11.19 -4.90 -0.74
C CYS A 397 -11.32 -4.40 0.70
N SER A 398 -10.23 -4.02 1.36
CA SER A 398 -10.22 -3.65 2.78
C SER A 398 -10.25 -2.14 3.04
N ASP A 399 -10.10 -1.29 2.02
CA ASP A 399 -10.09 0.17 2.16
C ASP A 399 -11.40 0.72 2.74
N MET A 400 -12.51 0.03 2.49
CA MET A 400 -13.82 0.42 2.98
C MET A 400 -13.99 0.17 4.49
N LEU A 401 -13.39 -0.92 5.02
CA LEU A 401 -13.44 -1.21 6.46
C LEU A 401 -12.71 -0.14 7.28
N TRP A 402 -11.65 0.41 6.75
CA TRP A 402 -10.90 1.48 7.38
C TRP A 402 -11.76 2.70 7.73
N ARG A 403 -12.68 3.07 6.83
CA ARG A 403 -13.60 4.22 7.04
C ARG A 403 -14.64 4.00 8.12
N CYS A 404 -14.84 2.76 8.53
CA CYS A 404 -15.74 2.38 9.62
C CYS A 404 -15.08 2.46 11.01
N ALA A 405 -13.96 3.17 11.15
CA ALA A 405 -13.17 3.23 12.38
C ALA A 405 -12.70 1.86 12.87
N MET A 406 -12.46 0.92 11.95
CA MET A 406 -11.81 -0.35 12.25
C MET A 406 -10.32 -0.25 11.92
N PRO A 407 -9.41 -0.44 12.89
CA PRO A 407 -7.99 -0.44 12.62
C PRO A 407 -7.62 -1.70 11.84
N VAL A 408 -7.41 -1.57 10.54
CA VAL A 408 -6.92 -2.65 9.67
C VAL A 408 -5.43 -2.42 9.40
N CYS A 409 -4.64 -3.49 9.43
CA CYS A 409 -3.21 -3.44 9.16
C CYS A 409 -2.77 -4.63 8.30
N PHE A 410 -1.52 -4.57 7.81
CA PHE A 410 -0.89 -5.64 7.04
C PHE A 410 0.26 -6.30 7.80
N ASP A 411 0.73 -5.68 8.90
CA ASP A 411 1.77 -6.23 9.75
C ASP A 411 1.20 -7.40 10.55
N ASP A 412 1.64 -8.62 10.26
CA ASP A 412 1.16 -9.82 10.95
C ASP A 412 2.09 -10.20 12.11
N ASN A 413 1.60 -10.01 13.33
CA ASN A 413 2.30 -10.39 14.57
C ASN A 413 1.98 -11.82 15.05
N GLY A 414 1.19 -12.58 14.29
CA GLY A 414 0.79 -13.93 14.63
C GLY A 414 -0.29 -14.07 15.72
N LYS A 415 -0.75 -12.96 16.32
CA LYS A 415 -1.69 -12.96 17.46
C LYS A 415 -3.02 -12.28 17.15
N ASP A 416 -3.00 -11.26 16.29
CA ASP A 416 -4.19 -10.49 15.94
C ASP A 416 -5.16 -11.31 15.06
N THR A 417 -6.43 -10.95 15.09
CA THR A 417 -7.46 -11.58 14.25
C THR A 417 -7.21 -11.26 12.78
N VAL A 418 -7.26 -12.30 11.94
CA VAL A 418 -7.04 -12.18 10.49
C VAL A 418 -8.36 -11.94 9.76
N LEU A 419 -8.43 -10.89 8.97
CA LEU A 419 -9.48 -10.67 7.96
C LEU A 419 -9.07 -11.40 6.68
N LEU A 420 -9.77 -12.48 6.34
CA LEU A 420 -9.43 -13.33 5.21
C LEU A 420 -10.41 -13.13 4.06
N HIS A 421 -10.04 -12.28 3.10
CA HIS A 421 -10.84 -12.05 1.90
C HIS A 421 -10.77 -13.24 0.92
N PRO A 422 -11.86 -13.62 0.24
CA PRO A 422 -11.87 -14.73 -0.73
C PRO A 422 -10.79 -14.65 -1.80
N THR A 423 -10.46 -13.44 -2.29
CA THR A 423 -9.38 -13.25 -3.27
C THR A 423 -8.03 -13.72 -2.75
N ALA A 424 -7.73 -13.52 -1.46
CA ALA A 424 -6.48 -13.98 -0.86
C ALA A 424 -6.42 -15.52 -0.81
N ILE A 425 -7.54 -16.19 -0.54
CA ILE A 425 -7.65 -17.65 -0.50
C ILE A 425 -7.28 -18.27 -1.85
N ARG A 426 -7.60 -17.63 -2.97
CA ARG A 426 -7.27 -18.12 -4.33
C ARG A 426 -5.78 -18.36 -4.56
N SER A 427 -4.93 -17.56 -3.93
CA SER A 427 -3.47 -17.61 -4.08
C SER A 427 -2.75 -18.34 -2.94
N MET A 428 -3.42 -18.61 -1.82
CA MET A 428 -2.83 -19.31 -0.68
C MET A 428 -2.55 -20.78 -1.00
N THR A 429 -1.45 -21.28 -0.47
CA THR A 429 -1.17 -22.72 -0.42
C THR A 429 -2.03 -23.37 0.68
N ASP A 430 -2.17 -24.72 0.63
CA ASP A 430 -2.87 -25.45 1.69
C ASP A 430 -2.17 -25.31 3.04
N ALA A 431 -0.83 -25.23 3.04
CA ALA A 431 -0.06 -25.00 4.26
C ALA A 431 -0.29 -23.61 4.86
N GLU A 432 -0.46 -22.57 4.03
CA GLU A 432 -0.83 -21.23 4.52
C GLU A 432 -2.24 -21.22 5.11
N LEU A 433 -3.20 -21.88 4.47
CA LEU A 433 -4.57 -21.98 5.01
C LEU A 433 -4.61 -22.82 6.29
N ASP A 434 -3.90 -23.96 6.33
CA ASP A 434 -3.80 -24.79 7.53
C ASP A 434 -3.26 -23.99 8.72
N ALA A 435 -2.17 -23.24 8.50
CA ALA A 435 -1.58 -22.36 9.51
C ALA A 435 -2.55 -21.25 9.95
N LEU A 436 -3.30 -20.64 9.02
CA LEU A 436 -4.28 -19.59 9.36
C LEU A 436 -5.45 -20.15 10.17
N LEU A 437 -5.92 -21.35 9.87
CA LEU A 437 -7.04 -21.99 10.58
C LEU A 437 -6.67 -22.44 12.02
N THR A 438 -5.42 -22.33 12.43
CA THR A 438 -5.01 -22.43 13.85
C THR A 438 -5.26 -21.14 14.64
N ARG A 439 -5.64 -20.04 13.99
CA ARG A 439 -5.75 -18.69 14.54
C ARG A 439 -7.20 -18.22 14.57
N ASN A 440 -7.39 -16.98 15.03
CA ASN A 440 -8.67 -16.29 14.92
C ASN A 440 -8.80 -15.66 13.54
N VAL A 441 -9.80 -16.08 12.78
CA VAL A 441 -10.03 -15.63 11.41
C VAL A 441 -11.45 -15.13 11.25
N ILE A 442 -11.65 -14.08 10.48
CA ILE A 442 -12.96 -13.59 10.03
C ILE A 442 -12.99 -13.68 8.51
N THR A 443 -14.04 -14.27 7.95
CA THR A 443 -14.30 -14.30 6.50
C THR A 443 -15.81 -14.25 6.23
N ASP A 444 -16.15 -14.23 4.94
CA ASP A 444 -17.54 -14.31 4.47
C ASP A 444 -17.93 -15.73 4.01
N GLY A 445 -19.17 -15.88 3.53
CA GLY A 445 -19.65 -17.18 3.06
C GLY A 445 -18.90 -17.71 1.83
N LEU A 446 -18.43 -16.84 0.94
CA LEU A 446 -17.59 -17.25 -0.20
C LEU A 446 -16.24 -17.79 0.28
N GLY A 447 -15.60 -17.08 1.21
CA GLY A 447 -14.36 -17.52 1.81
C GLY A 447 -14.50 -18.89 2.47
N LEU A 448 -15.57 -19.10 3.24
CA LEU A 448 -15.89 -20.41 3.83
C LEU A 448 -16.07 -21.50 2.75
N ALA A 449 -16.85 -21.23 1.71
CA ALA A 449 -17.07 -22.17 0.61
C ALA A 449 -15.77 -22.57 -0.10
N MET A 450 -14.85 -21.59 -0.29
CA MET A 450 -13.54 -21.83 -0.90
C MET A 450 -12.63 -22.67 0.00
N ILE A 451 -12.61 -22.42 1.30
CA ILE A 451 -11.85 -23.20 2.29
C ILE A 451 -12.34 -24.65 2.28
N ASN A 452 -13.67 -24.86 2.35
CA ASN A 452 -14.27 -26.20 2.34
C ASN A 452 -14.02 -26.95 1.02
N LYS A 453 -14.09 -26.25 -0.14
CA LYS A 453 -13.79 -26.83 -1.45
C LYS A 453 -12.35 -27.39 -1.53
N ARG A 454 -11.42 -26.86 -0.75
CA ARG A 454 -10.05 -27.34 -0.64
C ARG A 454 -9.88 -28.51 0.35
N GLY A 455 -10.96 -29.00 0.92
CA GLY A 455 -10.97 -30.16 1.81
C GLY A 455 -10.75 -29.86 3.30
N PHE A 456 -10.73 -28.59 3.71
CA PHE A 456 -10.67 -28.25 5.13
C PHE A 456 -12.05 -28.41 5.78
N ASP A 457 -12.09 -29.14 6.89
CA ASP A 457 -13.30 -29.29 7.69
C ASP A 457 -13.41 -28.13 8.69
N THR A 458 -14.37 -27.27 8.46
CA THR A 458 -14.60 -26.07 9.25
C THR A 458 -15.79 -26.16 10.20
N GLY A 459 -16.53 -27.28 10.18
CA GLY A 459 -17.73 -27.47 10.99
C GLY A 459 -19.00 -26.85 10.42
N ALA A 460 -19.00 -26.29 9.21
CA ALA A 460 -20.19 -25.79 8.52
C ALA A 460 -19.99 -25.70 7.01
N GLN A 461 -21.09 -25.58 6.26
CA GLN A 461 -21.11 -25.31 4.83
C GLN A 461 -21.81 -23.98 4.56
N ALA A 462 -21.36 -23.26 3.49
CA ALA A 462 -22.04 -22.09 2.98
C ALA A 462 -22.75 -22.41 1.67
N ALA A 463 -24.03 -22.07 1.56
CA ALA A 463 -24.79 -22.20 0.33
C ALA A 463 -25.17 -20.83 -0.23
N PRO A 464 -25.13 -20.61 -1.56
CA PRO A 464 -25.53 -19.37 -2.17
C PRO A 464 -27.04 -19.14 -2.05
N MET A 465 -27.44 -17.87 -1.98
CA MET A 465 -28.81 -17.41 -2.16
C MET A 465 -28.87 -16.37 -3.28
N SER A 466 -30.04 -16.06 -3.77
CA SER A 466 -30.17 -14.99 -4.77
C SER A 466 -30.06 -13.61 -4.14
N HIS A 467 -29.65 -12.60 -4.94
CA HIS A 467 -29.68 -11.21 -4.48
C HIS A 467 -31.10 -10.73 -4.15
N SER A 468 -32.11 -11.23 -4.87
CA SER A 468 -33.49 -10.92 -4.58
C SER A 468 -33.93 -11.45 -3.20
N ASP A 469 -33.52 -12.65 -2.81
CA ASP A 469 -33.80 -13.19 -1.49
C ASP A 469 -33.19 -12.32 -0.39
N LEU A 470 -31.94 -11.90 -0.59
CA LEU A 470 -31.23 -11.06 0.37
C LEU A 470 -31.96 -9.73 0.63
N LEU A 471 -32.63 -9.16 -0.37
CA LEU A 471 -33.40 -7.91 -0.21
C LEU A 471 -34.58 -8.05 0.76
N PHE A 472 -35.11 -9.25 0.94
CA PHE A 472 -36.27 -9.51 1.81
C PHE A 472 -35.88 -10.00 3.20
N LEU A 473 -34.58 -10.11 3.49
CA LEU A 473 -34.08 -10.65 4.75
C LEU A 473 -33.60 -9.56 5.72
N SER A 474 -33.77 -9.87 6.98
CA SER A 474 -33.07 -9.24 8.10
C SER A 474 -32.34 -10.31 8.89
N GLU A 475 -31.26 -9.94 9.55
CA GLU A 475 -30.62 -10.79 10.55
C GLU A 475 -31.22 -10.50 11.92
N ARG A 476 -31.69 -11.53 12.62
CA ARG A 476 -31.94 -11.46 14.05
C ARG A 476 -30.66 -11.82 14.79
N VAL A 477 -30.14 -10.85 15.52
CA VAL A 477 -28.98 -11.03 16.40
C VAL A 477 -29.39 -11.86 17.62
N LEU A 478 -28.69 -12.95 17.89
CA LEU A 478 -28.99 -13.84 19.03
C LEU A 478 -28.20 -13.42 20.28
N PRO A 479 -28.76 -13.66 21.47
CA PRO A 479 -28.04 -13.45 22.72
C PRO A 479 -26.77 -14.28 22.77
N HIS A 480 -25.60 -13.67 22.83
CA HIS A 480 -24.34 -14.39 22.90
C HIS A 480 -23.24 -13.54 23.58
N LYS A 481 -22.29 -14.21 24.28
CA LYS A 481 -21.16 -13.54 24.95
C LYS A 481 -20.25 -12.80 23.98
N ALA A 482 -20.19 -13.23 22.71
CA ALA A 482 -19.41 -12.58 21.67
C ALA A 482 -20.02 -11.25 21.18
N GLN A 483 -21.23 -10.92 21.58
CA GLN A 483 -21.95 -9.70 21.19
C GLN A 483 -22.82 -9.18 22.34
N PRO A 484 -22.24 -8.85 23.50
CA PRO A 484 -22.97 -8.62 24.76
C PRO A 484 -23.90 -7.43 24.74
N LYS A 485 -23.66 -6.46 23.86
CA LYS A 485 -24.47 -5.24 23.74
C LYS A 485 -25.73 -5.43 22.92
N TYR A 486 -25.81 -6.50 22.12
CA TYR A 486 -26.86 -6.70 21.13
C TYR A 486 -27.58 -8.00 21.40
N ASN A 487 -28.91 -7.89 21.53
CA ASN A 487 -29.77 -9.01 21.86
C ASN A 487 -31.14 -8.81 21.23
N ARG A 488 -31.46 -9.59 20.22
CA ARG A 488 -32.73 -9.56 19.47
C ARG A 488 -32.91 -8.37 18.52
N GLU A 489 -31.88 -7.55 18.26
CA GLU A 489 -31.92 -6.56 17.20
C GLU A 489 -32.17 -7.23 15.85
N LEU A 490 -32.93 -6.54 14.99
CA LEU A 490 -33.11 -6.90 13.60
C LEU A 490 -32.27 -5.97 12.73
N LEU A 491 -31.30 -6.53 12.05
CA LEU A 491 -30.47 -5.80 11.09
C LEU A 491 -31.03 -5.99 9.68
N THR A 492 -31.45 -4.92 9.04
CA THR A 492 -31.88 -4.95 7.63
C THR A 492 -30.67 -5.17 6.72
N VAL A 493 -30.47 -6.40 6.30
CA VAL A 493 -29.28 -6.84 5.56
C VAL A 493 -29.15 -6.14 4.20
N SER A 494 -30.26 -5.92 3.51
CA SER A 494 -30.28 -5.27 2.18
C SER A 494 -29.64 -3.88 2.13
N SER A 495 -29.62 -3.13 3.26
CA SER A 495 -29.09 -1.78 3.31
C SER A 495 -27.55 -1.72 3.18
N PHE A 496 -26.85 -2.77 3.57
CA PHE A 496 -25.38 -2.83 3.55
C PHE A 496 -24.79 -4.03 2.79
N ALA A 497 -25.61 -5.01 2.45
CA ALA A 497 -25.19 -6.16 1.64
C ALA A 497 -25.37 -5.95 0.12
N LYS A 498 -25.83 -4.76 -0.31
CA LYS A 498 -26.03 -4.44 -1.72
C LYS A 498 -24.71 -4.57 -2.49
N GLY A 499 -24.72 -5.43 -3.53
CA GLY A 499 -23.56 -5.70 -4.35
C GLY A 499 -22.59 -6.73 -3.74
N ASP A 500 -23.02 -7.50 -2.74
CA ASP A 500 -22.31 -8.70 -2.33
C ASP A 500 -22.20 -9.66 -3.51
N SER A 501 -20.99 -10.18 -3.75
CA SER A 501 -20.74 -11.09 -4.88
C SER A 501 -21.21 -12.52 -4.60
N PHE A 502 -21.44 -12.87 -3.33
CA PHE A 502 -21.84 -14.20 -2.91
C PHE A 502 -22.77 -14.12 -1.69
N PRO A 503 -24.02 -13.63 -1.84
CA PRO A 503 -25.00 -13.74 -0.78
C PRO A 503 -25.18 -15.21 -0.40
N SER A 504 -25.12 -15.53 0.88
CA SER A 504 -25.10 -16.92 1.34
C SER A 504 -25.73 -17.09 2.72
N TYR A 505 -25.93 -18.33 3.10
CA TYR A 505 -26.35 -18.76 4.44
C TYR A 505 -25.53 -19.97 4.85
N LEU A 506 -25.42 -20.21 6.16
CA LEU A 506 -24.75 -21.38 6.69
C LEU A 506 -25.75 -22.50 6.93
N HIS A 507 -25.33 -23.72 6.59
CA HIS A 507 -26.05 -24.96 6.84
C HIS A 507 -25.07 -26.07 7.24
N THR A 508 -25.61 -27.24 7.61
CA THR A 508 -24.81 -28.42 8.03
C THR A 508 -23.76 -28.01 9.09
N LEU A 509 -24.25 -27.28 10.13
CA LEU A 509 -23.41 -26.88 11.25
C LEU A 509 -23.21 -28.09 12.19
N ASP A 510 -22.00 -28.24 12.69
CA ASP A 510 -21.70 -29.17 13.76
C ASP A 510 -22.17 -28.65 15.13
N ASP A 511 -22.15 -29.52 16.15
CA ASP A 511 -22.63 -29.20 17.50
C ASP A 511 -21.73 -28.18 18.23
N THR A 512 -20.53 -27.86 17.70
CA THR A 512 -19.60 -26.92 18.31
C THR A 512 -19.79 -25.50 17.79
N ALA A 513 -20.58 -25.31 16.72
CA ALA A 513 -20.82 -24.01 16.11
C ALA A 513 -21.56 -23.04 17.05
N GLU A 514 -21.02 -21.87 17.26
CA GLU A 514 -21.62 -20.81 18.07
C GLU A 514 -22.46 -19.90 17.16
N ILE A 515 -23.78 -20.02 17.17
CA ILE A 515 -24.67 -19.26 16.29
C ILE A 515 -24.88 -17.85 16.87
N LEU A 516 -24.52 -16.81 16.12
CA LEU A 516 -24.63 -15.41 16.51
C LEU A 516 -25.85 -14.71 15.90
N GLY A 517 -26.33 -15.17 14.75
CA GLY A 517 -27.46 -14.58 14.07
C GLY A 517 -28.14 -15.51 13.07
N THR A 518 -29.44 -15.33 12.89
CA THR A 518 -30.26 -16.10 11.96
C THR A 518 -30.99 -15.17 10.99
N TYR A 519 -31.20 -15.62 9.75
CA TYR A 519 -32.03 -14.90 8.80
C TYR A 519 -33.50 -14.96 9.16
N GLN A 520 -34.19 -13.83 8.97
CA GLN A 520 -35.63 -13.69 9.15
C GLN A 520 -36.23 -12.79 8.07
N SER A 521 -37.55 -12.80 7.92
CA SER A 521 -38.28 -11.85 7.09
C SER A 521 -37.96 -10.44 7.50
N ASN A 522 -37.78 -9.54 6.54
CA ASN A 522 -37.62 -8.12 6.80
C ASN A 522 -39.01 -7.49 7.13
N PRO A 523 -39.26 -7.08 8.38
CA PRO A 523 -40.56 -6.52 8.76
C PRO A 523 -40.86 -5.15 8.15
N ALA A 524 -39.87 -4.47 7.57
CA ALA A 524 -40.03 -3.18 6.90
C ALA A 524 -40.56 -3.28 5.47
N LEU A 525 -40.65 -4.51 4.91
CA LEU A 525 -41.14 -4.73 3.56
C LEU A 525 -42.62 -5.22 3.59
N PRO A 526 -43.38 -4.94 2.52
CA PRO A 526 -44.76 -5.39 2.42
C PRO A 526 -44.84 -6.91 2.64
N PRO A 527 -45.95 -7.42 3.26
CA PRO A 527 -46.08 -8.82 3.64
C PRO A 527 -46.35 -9.72 2.43
N PHE A 528 -45.43 -9.75 1.48
CA PHE A 528 -45.50 -10.75 0.39
C PHE A 528 -45.11 -12.14 0.85
N MET A 529 -44.48 -12.23 2.02
CA MET A 529 -44.01 -13.52 2.54
C MET A 529 -44.54 -13.74 3.97
N PRO A 530 -45.16 -14.88 4.22
CA PRO A 530 -45.63 -15.23 5.56
C PRO A 530 -44.47 -15.31 6.54
N ASP A 531 -44.69 -14.84 7.77
CA ASP A 531 -43.74 -14.99 8.86
C ASP A 531 -43.33 -16.46 9.03
N GLY A 532 -42.01 -16.70 9.08
CA GLY A 532 -41.41 -17.98 9.40
C GLY A 532 -41.23 -18.97 8.25
N GLN A 533 -41.43 -18.59 6.99
CA GLN A 533 -41.26 -19.48 5.83
C GLN A 533 -39.95 -19.27 5.06
N TYR A 534 -38.85 -18.93 5.73
CA TYR A 534 -37.58 -18.87 5.05
C TYR A 534 -36.78 -20.17 5.16
N PRO A 535 -36.24 -20.67 4.03
CA PRO A 535 -35.38 -21.86 4.03
C PRO A 535 -33.96 -21.52 4.54
N TYR A 536 -33.63 -20.24 4.73
CA TYR A 536 -32.31 -19.79 5.11
C TYR A 536 -32.19 -19.67 6.63
N GLY A 537 -31.23 -20.40 7.24
CA GLY A 537 -31.09 -20.51 8.68
C GLY A 537 -30.12 -19.51 9.29
N VAL A 538 -28.82 -19.74 9.15
CA VAL A 538 -27.79 -19.04 9.91
C VAL A 538 -27.11 -17.99 9.05
N ALA A 539 -27.04 -16.74 9.56
CA ALA A 539 -26.39 -15.59 8.93
C ALA A 539 -24.97 -15.35 9.47
N THR A 540 -24.77 -15.56 10.78
CA THR A 540 -23.50 -15.29 11.45
C THR A 540 -23.21 -16.36 12.48
N ALA A 541 -21.98 -16.90 12.48
CA ALA A 541 -21.55 -17.92 13.45
C ALA A 541 -20.04 -17.84 13.71
N ILE A 542 -19.60 -18.42 14.84
CA ILE A 542 -18.20 -18.77 15.08
C ILE A 542 -18.08 -20.28 14.97
N LEU A 543 -17.20 -20.73 14.10
CA LEU A 543 -16.91 -22.13 13.82
C LEU A 543 -15.57 -22.52 14.47
N HIS A 544 -15.40 -23.81 14.71
CA HIS A 544 -14.19 -24.37 15.32
C HIS A 544 -13.52 -25.37 14.37
N PRO A 545 -12.66 -24.88 13.42
CA PRO A 545 -11.94 -25.75 12.51
C PRO A 545 -11.12 -26.79 13.24
N LYS A 546 -10.91 -27.98 12.62
CA LYS A 546 -10.08 -29.05 13.19
C LYS A 546 -8.64 -28.64 13.51
N GLN A 547 -8.15 -27.59 12.89
CA GLN A 547 -6.84 -27.00 13.16
C GLN A 547 -6.73 -26.33 14.54
N GLY A 548 -7.86 -26.10 15.23
CA GLY A 548 -7.91 -25.58 16.59
C GLY A 548 -8.06 -24.09 16.75
N GLY A 549 -8.20 -23.33 15.66
CA GLY A 549 -8.50 -21.89 15.69
C GLY A 549 -10.00 -21.61 15.82
N ARG A 550 -10.37 -20.33 15.64
CA ARG A 550 -11.78 -19.88 15.59
C ARG A 550 -12.03 -19.13 14.28
N LEU A 551 -13.09 -19.50 13.60
CA LEU A 551 -13.46 -18.95 12.30
C LEU A 551 -14.82 -18.26 12.39
N ALA A 552 -14.83 -16.92 12.49
CA ALA A 552 -16.07 -16.15 12.48
C ALA A 552 -16.54 -15.91 11.05
N ILE A 553 -17.79 -16.24 10.75
CA ILE A 553 -18.40 -16.09 9.43
C ILE A 553 -19.51 -15.05 9.50
N PHE A 554 -19.40 -14.03 8.62
CA PHE A 554 -20.46 -13.08 8.32
C PHE A 554 -20.86 -13.30 6.87
N THR A 555 -22.02 -13.87 6.61
CA THR A 555 -22.41 -14.37 5.27
C THR A 555 -22.84 -13.27 4.31
N TYR A 556 -22.75 -12.00 4.70
CA TYR A 556 -23.17 -10.86 3.91
C TYR A 556 -22.34 -9.60 4.21
N GLY A 557 -22.06 -8.81 3.19
CA GLY A 557 -21.64 -7.42 3.26
C GLY A 557 -20.36 -7.06 4.03
N LEU A 558 -19.52 -8.02 4.41
CA LEU A 558 -18.34 -7.77 5.23
C LEU A 558 -17.36 -6.79 4.59
N TRP A 559 -17.23 -6.80 3.26
CA TRP A 559 -16.18 -6.07 2.53
C TRP A 559 -16.65 -4.77 1.86
N LYS A 560 -17.92 -4.41 1.96
CA LYS A 560 -18.50 -3.30 1.15
C LYS A 560 -18.55 -1.94 1.84
N GLY A 561 -18.06 -1.81 3.05
CA GLY A 561 -17.80 -0.53 3.71
C GLY A 561 -18.99 0.31 4.17
N ASN A 562 -20.22 -0.07 3.87
CA ASN A 562 -21.41 0.57 4.40
C ASN A 562 -21.94 -0.17 5.63
N VAL A 563 -21.02 -0.53 6.51
CA VAL A 563 -21.32 -1.30 7.72
C VAL A 563 -22.00 -0.39 8.73
N PRO A 564 -23.22 -0.72 9.22
CA PRO A 564 -23.83 0.04 10.31
C PRO A 564 -22.99 -0.08 11.60
N SER A 565 -23.11 0.89 12.48
CA SER A 565 -22.33 0.92 13.74
C SER A 565 -22.52 -0.34 14.57
N VAL A 566 -23.71 -0.90 14.58
CA VAL A 566 -24.01 -2.20 15.24
C VAL A 566 -23.15 -3.32 14.67
N GLN A 567 -23.02 -3.42 13.35
CA GLN A 567 -22.22 -4.46 12.70
C GLN A 567 -20.73 -4.27 12.95
N ARG A 568 -20.24 -3.02 12.88
CA ARG A 568 -18.87 -2.68 13.28
C ARG A 568 -18.57 -3.17 14.69
N ASP A 569 -19.42 -2.79 15.64
CA ASP A 569 -19.21 -3.12 17.05
C ASP A 569 -19.29 -4.64 17.28
N ARG A 570 -20.18 -5.37 16.59
CA ARG A 570 -20.22 -6.83 16.63
C ARG A 570 -18.93 -7.47 16.14
N ILE A 571 -18.37 -7.01 15.02
CA ILE A 571 -17.08 -7.52 14.52
C ILE A 571 -16.00 -7.33 15.57
N LEU A 572 -15.90 -6.13 16.18
CA LEU A 572 -14.90 -5.83 17.21
C LEU A 572 -15.11 -6.64 18.50
N ASP A 573 -16.35 -6.84 18.92
CA ASP A 573 -16.68 -7.65 20.10
C ASP A 573 -16.42 -9.15 19.84
N VAL A 574 -16.68 -9.66 18.62
CA VAL A 574 -16.32 -11.03 18.20
C VAL A 574 -14.81 -11.24 18.26
N CYS A 575 -14.02 -10.27 17.78
CA CYS A 575 -12.55 -10.35 17.89
C CYS A 575 -12.10 -10.45 19.35
N ALA A 576 -12.68 -9.64 20.24
CA ALA A 576 -12.37 -9.68 21.67
C ALA A 576 -12.76 -11.03 22.30
N TYR A 577 -13.92 -11.56 21.96
CA TYR A 577 -14.40 -12.86 22.43
C TYR A 577 -13.48 -14.01 21.95
N MET A 578 -13.01 -13.96 20.73
CA MET A 578 -12.06 -14.94 20.20
C MET A 578 -10.66 -14.86 20.85
N GLY A 579 -10.42 -13.87 21.71
CA GLY A 579 -9.16 -13.73 22.45
C GLY A 579 -8.14 -12.77 21.80
N SER A 580 -8.55 -12.02 20.79
CA SER A 580 -7.72 -10.99 20.14
C SER A 580 -8.37 -9.60 20.23
N PRO A 581 -8.49 -9.03 21.45
CA PRO A 581 -9.06 -7.71 21.60
C PRO A 581 -8.13 -6.67 20.94
N LEU A 582 -8.73 -5.72 20.21
CA LEU A 582 -7.97 -4.66 19.57
C LEU A 582 -7.25 -3.77 20.60
N SER A 583 -6.06 -3.33 20.27
CA SER A 583 -5.25 -2.42 21.08
C SER A 583 -5.89 -1.03 21.24
N ALA A 584 -6.70 -0.60 20.28
CA ALA A 584 -7.52 0.60 20.38
C ALA A 584 -8.76 0.51 19.47
N ARG A 585 -9.85 1.21 19.86
CA ARG A 585 -11.07 1.34 19.06
C ARG A 585 -11.75 2.69 19.30
N VAL A 586 -12.50 3.19 18.31
CA VAL A 586 -13.46 4.28 18.47
C VAL A 586 -14.75 3.71 19.07
N VAL A 587 -15.21 4.27 20.17
CA VAL A 587 -16.45 3.84 20.84
C VAL A 587 -17.60 4.83 20.66
N SER A 588 -17.35 6.01 20.15
CA SER A 588 -18.33 6.99 19.75
C SER A 588 -18.88 6.72 18.34
N LEU A 589 -20.03 7.33 18.01
CA LEU A 589 -20.69 7.15 16.71
C LEU A 589 -20.14 8.13 15.67
N HIS A 590 -18.85 7.94 15.32
CA HIS A 590 -18.18 8.78 14.32
C HIS A 590 -17.64 7.92 13.17
N GLN A 591 -17.71 8.45 11.97
CA GLN A 591 -16.92 7.98 10.87
C GLN A 591 -15.45 8.41 11.10
N ALA A 592 -14.53 7.49 11.02
CA ALA A 592 -13.11 7.76 11.22
C ALA A 592 -12.24 6.73 10.50
N VAL A 593 -11.01 7.15 10.18
CA VAL A 593 -9.94 6.25 9.73
C VAL A 593 -8.90 6.17 10.84
N MET A 594 -8.49 4.96 11.21
CA MET A 594 -7.61 4.73 12.34
C MET A 594 -6.30 4.04 11.94
N TYR A 595 -5.22 4.48 12.59
CA TYR A 595 -3.93 3.79 12.58
C TYR A 595 -3.48 3.59 14.02
N VAL A 596 -3.24 2.34 14.40
CA VAL A 596 -2.77 2.00 15.74
C VAL A 596 -1.36 1.45 15.64
N ARG A 597 -0.48 1.97 16.48
CA ARG A 597 0.94 1.61 16.51
C ARG A 597 1.31 1.04 17.87
N ALA A 598 1.87 -0.17 17.89
CA ALA A 598 2.33 -0.83 19.09
C ALA A 598 3.85 -1.06 19.07
N ASP A 599 4.46 -1.02 20.23
CA ASP A 599 5.87 -1.31 20.43
C ASP A 599 6.19 -2.74 19.97
N LYS A 600 7.26 -2.91 19.19
CA LYS A 600 7.63 -4.19 18.59
C LYS A 600 7.98 -5.28 19.61
N GLU A 601 8.54 -4.90 20.74
CA GLU A 601 9.03 -5.84 21.74
C GLU A 601 7.95 -6.15 22.79
N THR A 602 7.28 -5.11 23.29
CA THR A 602 6.34 -5.23 24.40
C THR A 602 4.88 -5.42 23.96
N GLY A 603 4.55 -5.09 22.71
CA GLY A 603 3.17 -5.06 22.19
C GLY A 603 2.30 -3.94 22.77
N LYS A 604 2.85 -3.04 23.59
CA LYS A 604 2.10 -1.95 24.22
C LYS A 604 1.78 -0.85 23.21
N THR A 605 0.57 -0.30 23.30
CA THR A 605 0.11 0.79 22.40
C THR A 605 0.94 2.06 22.63
N ARG A 606 1.57 2.56 21.57
CA ARG A 606 2.39 3.78 21.56
C ARG A 606 1.68 4.98 20.98
N ALA A 607 0.86 4.77 19.94
CA ALA A 607 0.10 5.83 19.31
C ALA A 607 -1.20 5.33 18.70
N VAL A 608 -2.22 6.18 18.75
CA VAL A 608 -3.51 5.99 18.08
C VAL A 608 -3.79 7.23 17.27
N SER A 609 -3.69 7.14 15.95
CA SER A 609 -4.00 8.22 15.02
C SER A 609 -5.41 8.06 14.49
N VAL A 610 -6.18 9.15 14.47
CA VAL A 610 -7.57 9.20 14.03
C VAL A 610 -7.71 10.33 13.02
N CYS A 611 -8.15 10.00 11.83
CA CYS A 611 -8.50 10.97 10.79
C CYS A 611 -10.01 11.14 10.73
N ASN A 612 -10.45 12.40 10.67
CA ASN A 612 -11.83 12.76 10.32
C ASN A 612 -11.97 12.75 8.78
N PRO A 613 -12.63 11.75 8.14
CA PRO A 613 -12.75 11.68 6.69
C PRO A 613 -13.97 12.41 6.15
N THR A 614 -14.59 13.30 6.94
CA THR A 614 -15.85 13.98 6.59
C THR A 614 -15.63 15.46 6.27
N ILE A 615 -16.61 16.06 5.61
CA ILE A 615 -16.61 17.51 5.29
C ILE A 615 -16.99 18.40 6.46
N GLY A 616 -17.45 17.83 7.58
CA GLY A 616 -17.77 18.52 8.82
C GLY A 616 -16.68 18.31 9.88
N ALA A 617 -16.57 19.24 10.83
CA ALA A 617 -15.74 19.01 12.02
C ALA A 617 -16.34 17.89 12.88
N ALA A 618 -15.48 17.09 13.52
CA ALA A 618 -15.87 15.98 14.38
C ALA A 618 -15.46 16.26 15.83
N SER A 619 -16.46 16.45 16.70
CA SER A 619 -16.27 16.72 18.13
C SER A 619 -16.69 15.51 18.96
N GLY A 620 -15.98 15.21 20.06
CA GLY A 620 -16.36 14.15 20.99
C GLY A 620 -16.02 12.73 20.52
N ILE A 621 -15.05 12.59 19.60
CA ILE A 621 -14.52 11.25 19.25
C ILE A 621 -13.88 10.66 20.50
N THR A 622 -14.40 9.51 20.93
CA THR A 622 -13.93 8.81 22.12
C THR A 622 -13.26 7.49 21.74
N LEU A 623 -12.07 7.29 22.28
CA LEU A 623 -11.26 6.10 22.08
C LEU A 623 -11.22 5.26 23.36
N GLU A 624 -11.26 3.94 23.20
CA GLU A 624 -10.73 2.98 24.17
C GLU A 624 -9.34 2.53 23.72
N ILE A 625 -8.36 2.63 24.61
CA ILE A 625 -6.97 2.23 24.37
C ILE A 625 -6.61 1.16 25.42
N LYS A 626 -6.16 -0.01 24.95
CA LYS A 626 -5.71 -1.10 25.82
C LYS A 626 -4.19 -1.12 25.93
N SER A 627 -3.74 -1.51 27.12
CA SER A 627 -2.32 -1.72 27.40
C SER A 627 -1.40 -0.62 26.84
N PRO A 628 -1.66 0.66 27.15
CA PRO A 628 -0.82 1.75 26.66
C PRO A 628 0.61 1.62 27.21
N ALA A 629 1.58 2.14 26.47
CA ALA A 629 2.97 2.17 26.91
C ALA A 629 3.20 3.07 28.13
N SER A 630 2.34 4.07 28.31
CA SER A 630 2.31 5.01 29.43
C SER A 630 0.87 5.48 29.68
N GLU A 631 0.57 5.87 30.91
CA GLU A 631 -0.70 6.50 31.29
C GLU A 631 -0.70 8.02 31.02
N HIS A 632 0.32 8.54 30.35
CA HIS A 632 0.39 9.94 29.94
C HIS A 632 0.01 10.05 28.46
N PHE A 633 -1.20 10.58 28.19
CA PHE A 633 -1.78 10.71 26.86
C PHE A 633 -1.59 12.12 26.34
N VAL A 634 -0.73 12.28 25.32
CA VAL A 634 -0.49 13.57 24.67
C VAL A 634 -1.17 13.57 23.31
N PHE A 635 -2.09 14.49 23.09
CA PHE A 635 -2.70 14.72 21.79
C PHE A 635 -1.86 15.72 20.98
N MET A 636 -1.61 15.38 19.72
CA MET A 636 -1.10 16.30 18.71
C MET A 636 -1.94 16.12 17.44
N GLY A 637 -2.20 17.22 16.74
CA GLY A 637 -2.94 17.19 15.47
C GLY A 637 -2.35 18.13 14.44
N GLN A 638 -2.82 18.03 13.22
CA GLN A 638 -2.43 18.94 12.13
C GLN A 638 -2.80 20.40 12.42
N TYR A 639 -3.86 20.59 13.20
CA TYR A 639 -4.38 21.91 13.54
C TYR A 639 -4.59 22.02 15.05
N GLY A 640 -4.31 23.18 15.60
CA GLY A 640 -4.43 23.44 17.02
C GLY A 640 -3.20 23.05 17.86
N PRO A 641 -3.18 23.45 19.13
CA PRO A 641 -2.07 23.15 20.04
C PRO A 641 -2.08 21.70 20.49
N SER A 642 -0.92 21.18 20.85
CA SER A 642 -0.82 19.90 21.57
C SER A 642 -1.37 20.06 22.99
N CYS A 643 -2.02 19.01 23.54
CA CYS A 643 -2.53 19.01 24.89
C CYS A 643 -2.42 17.62 25.55
N VAL A 644 -2.42 17.59 26.87
CA VAL A 644 -2.56 16.35 27.65
C VAL A 644 -4.05 16.05 27.76
N LEU A 645 -4.41 14.78 27.57
CA LEU A 645 -5.79 14.32 27.66
C LEU A 645 -6.07 13.72 29.03
N ASP A 646 -7.23 14.08 29.59
CA ASP A 646 -7.80 13.35 30.71
C ASP A 646 -8.34 11.98 30.26
N PHE A 647 -8.35 11.02 31.16
CA PHE A 647 -8.81 9.68 30.86
C PHE A 647 -9.65 9.07 31.99
N GLN A 648 -10.50 8.13 31.62
CA GLN A 648 -11.17 7.20 32.53
C GLN A 648 -10.50 5.83 32.40
N LYS A 649 -10.21 5.19 33.53
CA LYS A 649 -9.55 3.86 33.57
C LYS A 649 -10.54 2.81 34.04
N ASP A 650 -10.59 1.70 33.30
CA ASP A 650 -11.32 0.49 33.68
C ASP A 650 -10.43 -0.74 33.39
N GLY A 651 -9.86 -1.30 34.44
CA GLY A 651 -8.86 -2.35 34.34
C GLY A 651 -7.62 -1.91 33.55
N ASP A 652 -7.35 -2.56 32.43
CA ASP A 652 -6.26 -2.26 31.48
C ASP A 652 -6.69 -1.36 30.30
N THR A 653 -7.94 -0.90 30.32
CA THR A 653 -8.55 -0.08 29.28
C THR A 653 -8.66 1.37 29.73
N TYR A 654 -8.24 2.26 28.85
CA TYR A 654 -8.25 3.71 29.07
C TYR A 654 -9.16 4.38 28.06
N ARG A 655 -10.10 5.18 28.53
CA ARG A 655 -11.02 5.93 27.67
C ARG A 655 -10.59 7.39 27.64
N VAL A 656 -10.33 7.91 26.44
CA VAL A 656 -9.94 9.30 26.19
C VAL A 656 -10.86 9.93 25.16
N THR A 657 -11.17 11.22 25.30
CA THR A 657 -11.94 11.98 24.31
C THR A 657 -11.01 12.96 23.60
N LEU A 658 -11.04 12.96 22.28
CA LEU A 658 -10.20 13.82 21.45
C LEU A 658 -10.74 15.24 21.42
N PRO A 659 -9.87 16.25 21.28
CA PRO A 659 -10.25 17.57 20.78
C PRO A 659 -10.96 17.47 19.43
N GLU A 660 -11.67 18.52 19.06
CA GLU A 660 -12.32 18.59 17.75
C GLU A 660 -11.32 18.39 16.61
N LEU A 661 -11.65 17.51 15.67
CA LEU A 661 -10.90 17.30 14.44
C LEU A 661 -11.57 18.07 13.29
N ALA A 662 -10.81 18.94 12.65
CA ALA A 662 -11.26 19.63 11.45
C ALA A 662 -11.61 18.63 10.32
N PRO A 663 -12.38 19.04 9.31
CA PRO A 663 -12.61 18.22 8.11
C PRO A 663 -11.29 17.76 7.49
N TYR A 664 -11.22 16.51 7.09
CA TYR A 664 -10.02 15.91 6.47
C TYR A 664 -8.73 16.26 7.22
N SER A 665 -8.71 16.00 8.51
CA SER A 665 -7.52 16.20 9.34
C SER A 665 -7.21 14.99 10.21
N LEU A 666 -5.92 14.83 10.55
CA LEU A 666 -5.40 13.78 11.41
C LEU A 666 -5.05 14.34 12.78
N GLY A 667 -5.48 13.64 13.84
CA GLY A 667 -5.02 13.84 15.21
C GLY A 667 -4.49 12.52 15.78
N THR A 668 -3.47 12.60 16.64
CA THR A 668 -2.82 11.42 17.22
C THR A 668 -2.72 11.53 18.74
N VAL A 669 -3.11 10.48 19.44
CA VAL A 669 -2.86 10.29 20.86
C VAL A 669 -1.57 9.50 21.00
N PHE A 670 -0.56 10.08 21.58
CA PHE A 670 0.71 9.46 21.94
C PHE A 670 0.69 9.00 23.40
N CYS A 671 1.03 7.72 23.66
CA CYS A 671 1.18 7.15 24.99
C CYS A 671 2.66 7.29 25.41
N ARG A 672 3.03 8.45 25.96
CA ARG A 672 4.42 8.87 26.25
C ARG A 672 4.79 8.74 27.73
#